data_dc8ff3413d6b92fbf007af058d0d45b2
#
_entry.id   dc8ff3413d6b92fbf007af058d0d45b2
#
_cell.length_a   1.000
_cell.length_b   1.000
_cell.length_c   1.000
_cell.angle_alpha   90.00
_cell.angle_beta   90.00
_cell.angle_gamma   90.00
#
_symmetry.space_group_name_H-M   'P 1'
#
loop_
_entity.id
_entity.type
_entity.pdbx_description
1 polymer ?
#
loop_
_entity_poly.entity_id
_entity_poly.type
_entity_poly.pdbx_seq_one_letter_code
_entity_poly.pdbx_strand_id
1 'polypeptide(L)'
;MTNRLRYVLLLSGCIALSSNAAINRKTLVTRNNPTITSVDTLASLSVGNGGFAVTTDITGLQTFPEYYKNGVPLGTQSEWGWHSFDNPEEYRIGESYKMYDFGHGHRELYATQPKSGRAKEAADWYRCNPHRLHLGCIGLEIEGLKPNDIQEPRQTLDMWNGIISSKFLVHGTTFSVQTVCHPKRDMIGGQVKGKNVAINLRFPYPTGGHSDDACNWNANDKHQTELVSESAHEAVMKRTIGKTVYYVTLHWKEQAKLKEKKQNYWVLSSTSNYLTYTCEFSPTLSTQEGSWEATAEASAHYWNNFWNQGAAVDFSKCTDPRAQELERRVVLSQWLLAIQCAANTPPQETGLTYNSWFGKFHMEMIWWHQAWLPLWGHYKLMDRTLRWYERVEPIAHEIAMRQGFKGIRWMKMTDRSGEEAPSKVGSFLIWQQPHLIYLAELLYRRDPRIDILERYGQLIDETATFMADFASYDREHDRYILKGMIPAQETLKASETYNSPFELSYWHFALQIAQHWRERRGLERIALWDDIIRKISVLAKDEENRYLAAESAPDTYQTPQLFSDHPAVLGAVGILPLSRLINTSAMKHTLAWIWENWNWDHTWGWDFPMVAMNAARLGLPEKAVSALLMDKRTNTYLPNGHNYQDQRLRCYLPGNGGLLTAIAMMCAGWDGCTDKNPGFPKDGKWNVQWEGLQPLPDNVKSMSCLHEY
;
A
#
# COMPACT_ATOMS: atom_id res chain seq x y z
N MET A 1 -13.26 70.47 -37.72
CA MET A 1 -14.47 69.83 -37.19
C MET A 1 -14.92 68.75 -38.15
N THR A 2 -14.62 67.51 -37.88
CA THR A 2 -15.31 66.33 -38.46
C THR A 2 -14.87 65.10 -37.73
N ASN A 3 -15.77 64.57 -36.94
CA ASN A 3 -15.63 63.29 -36.21
C ASN A 3 -15.60 62.12 -37.18
N ARG A 4 -14.60 61.26 -37.05
CA ARG A 4 -14.60 59.89 -37.62
C ARG A 4 -14.75 58.85 -36.51
N LEU A 5 -15.97 58.32 -36.38
CA LEU A 5 -16.24 57.10 -35.65
C LEU A 5 -15.55 55.88 -36.35
N ARG A 6 -14.70 55.20 -35.64
CA ARG A 6 -14.20 53.88 -36.05
C ARG A 6 -15.03 52.80 -35.35
N TYR A 7 -15.79 52.04 -36.14
CA TYR A 7 -16.44 50.82 -35.70
C TYR A 7 -15.38 49.72 -35.55
N VAL A 8 -15.21 49.18 -34.33
CA VAL A 8 -14.46 47.97 -34.09
C VAL A 8 -15.49 46.82 -34.13
N LEU A 9 -15.40 45.98 -35.14
CA LEU A 9 -16.11 44.69 -35.17
C LEU A 9 -15.42 43.73 -34.22
N LEU A 10 -16.05 43.42 -33.10
CA LEU A 10 -15.72 42.30 -32.24
C LEU A 10 -16.27 41.02 -32.90
N LEU A 11 -15.40 40.24 -33.54
CA LEU A 11 -15.68 38.84 -33.89
C LEU A 11 -15.69 38.02 -32.60
N SER A 12 -16.87 37.74 -32.06
CA SER A 12 -17.06 36.73 -31.04
C SER A 12 -16.87 35.34 -31.66
N GLY A 13 -15.66 34.81 -31.57
CA GLY A 13 -15.41 33.41 -31.86
C GLY A 13 -16.07 32.55 -30.77
N CYS A 14 -17.18 31.93 -31.07
CA CYS A 14 -17.74 30.86 -30.28
C CYS A 14 -16.76 29.70 -30.31
N ILE A 15 -15.86 29.62 -29.33
CA ILE A 15 -15.16 28.37 -29.01
C ILE A 15 -16.24 27.45 -28.43
N ALA A 16 -16.69 26.49 -29.24
CA ALA A 16 -17.51 25.40 -28.78
C ALA A 16 -16.64 24.55 -27.80
N LEU A 17 -16.68 24.90 -26.53
CA LEU A 17 -16.27 24.03 -25.46
C LEU A 17 -17.21 22.82 -25.54
N SER A 18 -16.73 21.72 -26.15
CA SER A 18 -17.36 20.42 -26.00
C SER A 18 -17.33 20.10 -24.49
N SER A 19 -18.42 20.41 -23.80
CA SER A 19 -18.62 19.94 -22.42
C SER A 19 -18.68 18.42 -22.50
N ASN A 20 -17.55 17.76 -22.22
CA ASN A 20 -17.63 16.36 -21.86
C ASN A 20 -18.55 16.28 -20.64
N ALA A 21 -19.64 15.52 -20.75
CA ALA A 21 -20.53 15.31 -19.62
C ALA A 21 -19.69 14.75 -18.46
N ALA A 22 -19.86 15.32 -17.27
CA ALA A 22 -19.15 14.87 -16.07
C ALA A 22 -19.38 13.37 -15.85
N ILE A 23 -18.34 12.66 -15.43
CA ILE A 23 -18.43 11.21 -15.14
C ILE A 23 -19.47 10.98 -14.03
N ASN A 24 -20.43 10.11 -14.28
CA ASN A 24 -21.36 9.66 -13.25
C ASN A 24 -20.66 8.69 -12.30
N ARG A 25 -20.05 9.24 -11.25
CA ARG A 25 -19.22 8.51 -10.30
C ARG A 25 -19.98 7.40 -9.58
N LYS A 26 -21.24 7.62 -9.22
CA LYS A 26 -22.07 6.58 -8.60
C LYS A 26 -22.25 5.39 -9.55
N THR A 27 -22.59 5.64 -10.80
CA THR A 27 -22.73 4.58 -11.80
C THR A 27 -21.41 3.84 -12.03
N LEU A 28 -20.30 4.58 -12.14
CA LEU A 28 -18.95 4.01 -12.28
C LEU A 28 -18.61 3.07 -11.13
N VAL A 29 -18.80 3.50 -9.88
CA VAL A 29 -18.48 2.71 -8.69
C VAL A 29 -19.41 1.51 -8.58
N THR A 30 -20.73 1.72 -8.69
CA THR A 30 -21.72 0.64 -8.42
C THR A 30 -21.72 -0.45 -9.47
N ARG A 31 -21.38 -0.17 -10.74
CA ARG A 31 -21.26 -1.24 -11.76
C ARG A 31 -20.05 -2.15 -11.53
N ASN A 32 -19.10 -1.73 -10.70
CA ASN A 32 -17.92 -2.50 -10.31
C ASN A 32 -18.05 -3.12 -8.90
N ASN A 33 -19.22 -3.04 -8.26
CA ASN A 33 -19.47 -3.70 -6.98
C ASN A 33 -19.28 -5.21 -7.11
N PRO A 34 -18.37 -5.84 -6.34
CA PRO A 34 -18.20 -7.29 -6.40
C PRO A 34 -19.43 -8.01 -5.85
N THR A 35 -19.85 -9.06 -6.54
CA THR A 35 -20.92 -9.95 -6.12
C THR A 35 -20.42 -11.38 -6.10
N ILE A 36 -20.49 -12.03 -4.94
CA ILE A 36 -20.03 -13.39 -4.71
C ILE A 36 -21.26 -14.29 -4.53
N THR A 37 -21.30 -15.41 -5.25
CA THR A 37 -22.45 -16.33 -5.30
C THR A 37 -22.11 -17.76 -4.91
N SER A 38 -20.91 -17.99 -4.40
CA SER A 38 -20.43 -19.29 -3.90
C SER A 38 -19.52 -19.11 -2.71
N VAL A 39 -19.34 -20.17 -1.94
CA VAL A 39 -18.30 -20.22 -0.90
C VAL A 39 -16.94 -20.34 -1.59
N ASP A 40 -16.23 -19.23 -1.65
CA ASP A 40 -14.91 -19.13 -2.26
C ASP A 40 -13.94 -18.46 -1.27
N THR A 41 -12.91 -19.18 -0.84
CA THR A 41 -11.94 -18.69 0.14
C THR A 41 -11.06 -17.55 -0.39
N LEU A 42 -10.98 -17.34 -1.70
CA LEU A 42 -10.24 -16.24 -2.32
C LEU A 42 -11.11 -15.00 -2.60
N ALA A 43 -12.41 -15.07 -2.31
CA ALA A 43 -13.36 -14.01 -2.61
C ALA A 43 -13.90 -13.27 -1.37
N SER A 44 -13.23 -13.37 -0.22
CA SER A 44 -13.62 -12.66 1.02
C SER A 44 -13.67 -11.14 0.78
N LEU A 45 -14.76 -10.49 1.26
CA LEU A 45 -14.95 -9.05 1.13
C LEU A 45 -14.57 -8.33 2.42
N SER A 46 -14.08 -7.09 2.30
CA SER A 46 -13.63 -6.30 3.45
C SER A 46 -14.29 -4.93 3.51
N VAL A 47 -14.50 -4.46 4.74
CA VAL A 47 -14.82 -3.06 5.07
C VAL A 47 -13.78 -2.52 6.05
N GLY A 48 -13.55 -1.21 6.03
CA GLY A 48 -12.55 -0.58 6.89
C GLY A 48 -12.56 0.95 6.80
N ASN A 49 -11.64 1.60 7.52
CA ASN A 49 -11.52 3.07 7.59
C ASN A 49 -10.11 3.60 7.29
N GLY A 50 -9.24 2.73 6.81
CA GLY A 50 -7.84 3.02 6.51
C GLY A 50 -6.86 2.59 7.60
N GLY A 51 -7.27 2.66 8.87
CA GLY A 51 -6.48 2.22 10.04
C GLY A 51 -7.05 1.00 10.77
N PHE A 52 -8.27 0.60 10.41
CA PHE A 52 -8.94 -0.60 10.90
C PHE A 52 -9.71 -1.25 9.77
N ALA A 53 -9.65 -2.58 9.66
CA ALA A 53 -10.40 -3.32 8.67
C ALA A 53 -10.88 -4.67 9.20
N VAL A 54 -12.01 -5.12 8.68
CA VAL A 54 -12.61 -6.44 8.91
C VAL A 54 -12.90 -7.11 7.58
N THR A 55 -12.42 -8.34 7.43
CA THR A 55 -12.64 -9.19 6.26
C THR A 55 -13.66 -10.25 6.61
N THR A 56 -14.69 -10.41 5.79
CA THR A 56 -15.84 -11.32 6.04
C THR A 56 -15.86 -12.48 5.05
N ASP A 57 -16.40 -13.60 5.49
CA ASP A 57 -16.76 -14.71 4.60
C ASP A 57 -18.10 -14.48 3.89
N ILE A 58 -18.57 -15.48 3.17
CA ILE A 58 -19.81 -15.43 2.39
C ILE A 58 -21.07 -15.13 3.23
N THR A 59 -21.02 -15.33 4.56
CA THR A 59 -22.14 -14.99 5.46
C THR A 59 -22.24 -13.50 5.74
N GLY A 60 -21.22 -12.70 5.36
CA GLY A 60 -21.11 -11.28 5.72
C GLY A 60 -20.54 -11.04 7.10
N LEU A 61 -20.16 -12.09 7.82
CA LEU A 61 -19.48 -12.10 9.11
C LEU A 61 -18.18 -12.92 9.00
N GLN A 62 -17.59 -13.30 10.15
CA GLN A 62 -16.39 -14.14 10.21
C GLN A 62 -16.75 -15.52 10.81
N THR A 63 -17.63 -16.22 10.13
CA THR A 63 -18.25 -17.48 10.62
C THR A 63 -17.26 -18.65 10.52
N PHE A 64 -16.43 -18.68 9.47
CA PHE A 64 -15.59 -19.83 9.13
C PHE A 64 -14.07 -19.48 9.08
N PRO A 65 -13.47 -18.87 10.11
CA PRO A 65 -12.08 -18.37 10.03
C PRO A 65 -11.07 -19.49 9.71
N GLU A 66 -11.24 -20.69 10.27
CA GLU A 66 -10.33 -21.81 10.02
C GLU A 66 -10.41 -22.35 8.59
N TYR A 67 -11.57 -22.22 7.94
CA TYR A 67 -11.76 -22.64 6.54
C TYR A 67 -11.11 -21.66 5.56
N TYR A 68 -11.20 -20.35 5.85
CA TYR A 68 -10.67 -19.29 5.00
C TYR A 68 -9.16 -19.01 5.21
N LYS A 69 -8.50 -19.58 6.22
CA LYS A 69 -7.13 -19.23 6.59
C LYS A 69 -6.10 -19.40 5.48
N ASN A 70 -6.31 -20.35 4.56
CA ASN A 70 -5.44 -20.61 3.41
C ASN A 70 -5.90 -19.90 2.12
N GLY A 71 -7.00 -19.17 2.17
CA GLY A 71 -7.49 -18.24 1.17
C GLY A 71 -7.15 -16.79 1.53
N VAL A 72 -8.09 -15.86 1.36
CA VAL A 72 -8.03 -14.52 1.94
C VAL A 72 -8.60 -14.59 3.35
N PRO A 73 -7.75 -14.57 4.40
CA PRO A 73 -8.17 -14.82 5.77
C PRO A 73 -9.17 -13.78 6.30
N LEU A 74 -9.96 -14.17 7.28
CA LEU A 74 -11.00 -13.34 7.88
C LEU A 74 -10.41 -12.46 8.99
N GLY A 75 -9.55 -11.50 8.61
CA GLY A 75 -8.85 -10.63 9.55
C GLY A 75 -9.73 -9.59 10.21
N THR A 76 -9.39 -9.25 11.46
CA THR A 76 -9.79 -8.04 12.18
C THR A 76 -8.52 -7.41 12.71
N GLN A 77 -8.02 -6.39 12.03
CA GLN A 77 -6.76 -5.74 12.38
C GLN A 77 -6.90 -4.22 12.50
N SER A 78 -6.09 -3.63 13.37
CA SER A 78 -5.97 -2.18 13.51
C SER A 78 -4.51 -1.73 13.55
N GLU A 79 -4.28 -0.45 13.20
CA GLU A 79 -2.95 0.17 13.22
C GLU A 79 -2.29 0.15 14.62
N TRP A 80 -3.07 0.14 15.69
CA TRP A 80 -2.58 0.08 17.08
C TRP A 80 -2.41 -1.35 17.61
N GLY A 81 -2.98 -2.37 16.96
CA GLY A 81 -3.05 -3.75 17.44
C GLY A 81 -1.71 -4.49 17.30
N TRP A 82 -0.82 -4.35 18.27
CA TRP A 82 0.50 -4.98 18.30
C TRP A 82 0.74 -5.75 19.59
N HIS A 83 1.50 -6.84 19.48
CA HIS A 83 1.92 -7.66 20.62
C HIS A 83 3.38 -8.04 20.51
N SER A 84 4.04 -8.20 21.64
CA SER A 84 5.36 -8.84 21.75
C SER A 84 5.28 -9.97 22.75
N PHE A 85 5.81 -11.12 22.38
CA PHE A 85 6.05 -12.19 23.33
C PHE A 85 7.09 -11.74 24.35
N ASP A 86 7.10 -12.38 25.54
CA ASP A 86 8.11 -12.15 26.55
C ASP A 86 9.50 -12.47 25.99
N ASN A 87 10.51 -11.81 26.55
CA ASN A 87 11.92 -11.99 26.23
C ASN A 87 12.69 -12.55 27.44
N PRO A 88 12.43 -13.80 27.87
CA PRO A 88 13.07 -14.35 29.06
C PRO A 88 14.58 -14.56 28.89
N GLU A 89 15.02 -14.70 27.65
CA GLU A 89 16.44 -14.86 27.30
C GLU A 89 17.20 -13.54 27.21
N GLU A 90 16.50 -12.42 27.42
CA GLU A 90 17.06 -11.05 27.35
C GLU A 90 17.81 -10.76 26.04
N TYR A 91 17.27 -11.22 24.91
CA TYR A 91 17.85 -10.93 23.58
C TYR A 91 17.92 -9.42 23.36
N ARG A 92 19.03 -9.01 22.71
CA ARG A 92 19.27 -7.63 22.28
C ARG A 92 19.43 -7.59 20.77
N ILE A 93 18.92 -6.56 20.12
CA ILE A 93 19.03 -6.42 18.66
C ILE A 93 20.50 -6.38 18.21
N GLY A 94 21.38 -5.81 19.04
CA GLY A 94 22.84 -5.78 18.79
C GLY A 94 23.48 -7.16 18.61
N GLU A 95 22.87 -8.23 19.11
CA GLU A 95 23.35 -9.60 18.90
C GLU A 95 23.17 -10.06 17.43
N SER A 96 22.28 -9.42 16.67
CA SER A 96 22.10 -9.65 15.23
C SER A 96 23.07 -8.86 14.35
N TYR A 97 23.82 -7.92 14.94
CA TYR A 97 24.68 -7.03 14.17
C TYR A 97 25.89 -7.73 13.60
N LYS A 98 26.20 -7.39 12.35
CA LYS A 98 27.40 -7.83 11.66
C LYS A 98 28.11 -6.66 11.00
N MET A 99 29.44 -6.63 11.16
CA MET A 99 30.29 -5.60 10.58
C MET A 99 30.62 -5.93 9.13
N TYR A 100 30.54 -4.92 8.28
CA TYR A 100 30.91 -4.96 6.87
C TYR A 100 31.89 -3.85 6.54
N ASP A 101 32.61 -4.02 5.45
CA ASP A 101 33.44 -3.01 4.82
C ASP A 101 33.14 -3.03 3.31
N PHE A 102 32.34 -2.07 2.88
CA PHE A 102 31.98 -1.92 1.46
C PHE A 102 32.85 -0.85 0.77
N GLY A 103 33.89 -0.36 1.47
CA GLY A 103 34.82 0.61 0.91
C GLY A 103 34.32 2.05 0.92
N HIS A 104 33.36 2.41 1.79
CA HIS A 104 32.93 3.79 2.02
C HIS A 104 33.92 4.61 2.86
N GLY A 105 35.05 4.00 3.26
CA GLY A 105 36.07 4.63 4.11
C GLY A 105 35.86 4.42 5.61
N HIS A 106 34.82 3.70 5.99
CA HIS A 106 34.50 3.28 7.36
C HIS A 106 33.90 1.88 7.37
N ARG A 107 33.80 1.29 8.56
CA ARG A 107 33.10 0.02 8.76
C ARG A 107 31.62 0.27 9.08
N GLU A 108 30.77 -0.63 8.61
CA GLU A 108 29.33 -0.51 8.64
C GLU A 108 28.71 -1.65 9.44
N LEU A 109 27.86 -1.33 10.41
CA LEU A 109 27.24 -2.30 11.31
C LEU A 109 25.76 -2.48 10.96
N TYR A 110 25.40 -3.63 10.35
CA TYR A 110 24.04 -3.92 9.89
C TYR A 110 23.37 -4.99 10.76
N ALA A 111 22.07 -4.84 11.02
CA ALA A 111 21.23 -5.86 11.64
C ALA A 111 20.92 -6.95 10.60
N THR A 112 21.56 -8.09 10.74
CA THR A 112 21.48 -9.19 9.77
C THR A 112 20.69 -10.37 10.32
N GLN A 113 20.54 -11.42 9.53
CA GLN A 113 19.90 -12.67 9.93
C GLN A 113 20.95 -13.78 9.99
N PRO A 114 21.61 -13.98 11.15
CA PRO A 114 22.58 -15.06 11.36
C PRO A 114 21.94 -16.44 11.17
N LYS A 115 22.76 -17.45 10.84
CA LYS A 115 22.28 -18.79 10.50
C LYS A 115 22.13 -19.72 11.70
N SER A 116 22.80 -19.43 12.83
CA SER A 116 22.83 -20.31 14.00
C SER A 116 23.22 -19.57 15.28
N GLY A 117 23.04 -20.24 16.41
CA GLY A 117 23.42 -19.79 17.75
C GLY A 117 22.56 -18.65 18.27
N ARG A 118 22.94 -18.08 19.42
CA ARG A 118 22.21 -17.02 20.13
C ARG A 118 21.94 -15.80 19.26
N ALA A 119 22.86 -15.44 18.36
CA ALA A 119 22.66 -14.33 17.42
C ALA A 119 21.47 -14.59 16.45
N LYS A 120 21.27 -15.86 16.03
CA LYS A 120 20.09 -16.23 15.23
C LYS A 120 18.82 -16.11 16.06
N GLU A 121 18.83 -16.61 17.28
CA GLU A 121 17.68 -16.58 18.18
C GLU A 121 17.27 -15.16 18.49
N ALA A 122 18.22 -14.27 18.77
CA ALA A 122 17.99 -12.84 18.96
C ALA A 122 17.41 -12.20 17.69
N ALA A 123 18.00 -12.45 16.53
CA ALA A 123 17.48 -11.94 15.26
C ALA A 123 16.05 -12.42 14.99
N ASP A 124 15.74 -13.68 15.21
CA ASP A 124 14.41 -14.24 15.01
C ASP A 124 13.40 -13.65 16.00
N TRP A 125 13.79 -13.39 17.25
CA TRP A 125 12.94 -12.72 18.23
C TRP A 125 12.60 -11.29 17.78
N TYR A 126 13.57 -10.48 17.34
CA TYR A 126 13.34 -9.11 16.86
C TYR A 126 12.59 -9.06 15.52
N ARG A 127 12.74 -10.09 14.68
CA ARG A 127 11.92 -10.24 13.46
C ARG A 127 10.46 -10.47 13.81
N CYS A 128 10.19 -11.37 14.77
CA CYS A 128 8.85 -11.69 15.23
C CYS A 128 8.22 -10.54 16.04
N ASN A 129 8.96 -9.85 16.87
CA ASN A 129 8.42 -8.90 17.85
C ASN A 129 8.78 -7.45 17.56
N PRO A 130 7.83 -6.51 17.72
CA PRO A 130 6.41 -6.78 17.88
C PRO A 130 5.80 -7.31 16.57
N HIS A 131 4.69 -8.07 16.69
CA HIS A 131 3.88 -8.52 15.57
C HIS A 131 2.46 -7.97 15.67
N ARG A 132 1.74 -7.93 14.51
CA ARG A 132 0.38 -7.42 14.47
C ARG A 132 -0.62 -8.46 14.98
N LEU A 133 -1.60 -7.99 15.78
CA LEU A 133 -2.64 -8.83 16.34
C LEU A 133 -3.84 -8.98 15.40
N HIS A 134 -4.44 -10.16 15.44
CA HIS A 134 -5.83 -10.36 15.09
C HIS A 134 -6.69 -10.07 16.34
N LEU A 135 -7.59 -9.07 16.26
CA LEU A 135 -8.30 -8.55 17.42
C LEU A 135 -9.50 -9.42 17.88
N GLY A 136 -9.97 -10.32 17.03
CA GLY A 136 -11.10 -11.21 17.28
C GLY A 136 -11.99 -11.37 16.06
N CYS A 137 -12.76 -12.44 16.01
CA CYS A 137 -13.77 -12.72 14.98
C CYS A 137 -15.18 -12.46 15.50
N ILE A 138 -16.04 -11.92 14.62
CA ILE A 138 -17.49 -11.83 14.83
C ILE A 138 -18.14 -12.75 13.82
N GLY A 139 -18.68 -13.88 14.26
CA GLY A 139 -19.27 -14.90 13.40
C GLY A 139 -20.76 -15.11 13.63
N LEU A 140 -21.45 -15.76 12.70
CA LEU A 140 -22.80 -16.25 12.89
C LEU A 140 -22.75 -17.50 13.77
N GLU A 141 -23.58 -17.54 14.81
CA GLU A 141 -23.64 -18.68 15.72
C GLU A 141 -24.83 -19.58 15.38
N ILE A 142 -24.53 -20.72 14.72
CA ILE A 142 -25.48 -21.79 14.45
C ILE A 142 -24.78 -23.11 14.76
N GLU A 143 -25.38 -23.94 15.57
CA GLU A 143 -24.77 -25.20 15.99
C GLU A 143 -24.50 -26.14 14.80
N GLY A 144 -23.25 -26.62 14.71
CA GLY A 144 -22.83 -27.57 13.68
C GLY A 144 -22.72 -27.00 12.27
N LEU A 145 -22.91 -25.69 12.07
CA LEU A 145 -22.84 -25.04 10.76
C LEU A 145 -21.46 -25.24 10.09
N LYS A 146 -21.48 -25.67 8.83
CA LYS A 146 -20.31 -25.84 7.98
C LYS A 146 -20.43 -24.99 6.73
N PRO A 147 -19.32 -24.65 6.05
CA PRO A 147 -19.35 -23.87 4.81
C PRO A 147 -20.27 -24.46 3.73
N ASN A 148 -20.34 -25.80 3.62
CA ASN A 148 -21.18 -26.49 2.64
C ASN A 148 -22.67 -26.43 2.96
N ASP A 149 -23.08 -26.02 4.16
CA ASP A 149 -24.48 -25.85 4.55
C ASP A 149 -25.06 -24.53 4.05
N ILE A 150 -24.20 -23.62 3.58
CA ILE A 150 -24.61 -22.34 2.98
C ILE A 150 -25.11 -22.59 1.56
N GLN A 151 -26.37 -22.35 1.35
CA GLN A 151 -27.04 -22.56 0.06
C GLN A 151 -27.51 -21.24 -0.54
N GLU A 152 -27.48 -21.15 -1.87
CA GLU A 152 -27.87 -19.97 -2.65
C GLU A 152 -27.28 -18.64 -2.13
N PRO A 153 -26.00 -18.59 -1.81
CA PRO A 153 -25.44 -17.38 -1.27
C PRO A 153 -25.37 -16.27 -2.34
N ARG A 154 -25.66 -15.06 -1.90
CA ARG A 154 -25.42 -13.84 -2.67
C ARG A 154 -24.89 -12.77 -1.73
N GLN A 155 -23.61 -12.43 -1.87
CA GLN A 155 -22.97 -11.37 -1.13
C GLN A 155 -22.54 -10.26 -2.08
N THR A 156 -22.83 -9.02 -1.73
CA THR A 156 -22.45 -7.85 -2.53
C THR A 156 -21.82 -6.80 -1.61
N LEU A 157 -20.69 -6.24 -2.02
CA LEU A 157 -20.12 -5.04 -1.41
C LEU A 157 -20.62 -3.82 -2.21
N ASP A 158 -21.42 -2.98 -1.57
CA ASP A 158 -21.76 -1.66 -2.08
C ASP A 158 -20.67 -0.66 -1.66
N MET A 159 -19.70 -0.44 -2.56
CA MET A 159 -18.58 0.48 -2.31
C MET A 159 -19.01 1.95 -2.24
N TRP A 160 -20.18 2.31 -2.82
CA TRP A 160 -20.71 3.65 -2.75
C TRP A 160 -21.15 4.03 -1.33
N ASN A 161 -21.72 3.08 -0.60
CA ASN A 161 -22.19 3.27 0.77
C ASN A 161 -21.30 2.60 1.83
N GLY A 162 -20.35 1.75 1.43
CA GLY A 162 -19.43 1.03 2.31
C GLY A 162 -20.08 -0.09 3.10
N ILE A 163 -21.03 -0.82 2.48
CA ILE A 163 -21.80 -1.88 3.14
C ILE A 163 -21.65 -3.20 2.41
N ILE A 164 -21.33 -4.27 3.15
CA ILE A 164 -21.46 -5.66 2.68
C ILE A 164 -22.87 -6.15 3.01
N SER A 165 -23.56 -6.72 2.04
CA SER A 165 -24.88 -7.35 2.20
C SER A 165 -24.81 -8.79 1.73
N SER A 166 -25.21 -9.74 2.61
CA SER A 166 -25.23 -11.17 2.32
C SER A 166 -26.63 -11.72 2.52
N LYS A 167 -27.04 -12.60 1.63
CA LYS A 167 -28.29 -13.37 1.74
C LYS A 167 -28.02 -14.82 1.35
N PHE A 168 -28.48 -15.78 2.17
CA PHE A 168 -28.24 -17.20 1.98
C PHE A 168 -29.27 -18.04 2.73
N LEU A 169 -29.33 -19.35 2.42
CA LEU A 169 -30.14 -20.33 3.11
C LEU A 169 -29.25 -21.23 3.97
N VAL A 170 -29.75 -21.57 5.17
CA VAL A 170 -29.20 -22.61 6.05
C VAL A 170 -30.34 -23.49 6.50
N HIS A 171 -30.31 -24.77 6.18
CA HIS A 171 -31.34 -25.75 6.53
C HIS A 171 -32.77 -25.26 6.20
N GLY A 172 -32.93 -24.63 5.02
CA GLY A 172 -34.20 -24.09 4.55
C GLY A 172 -34.63 -22.75 5.19
N THR A 173 -33.85 -22.21 6.08
CA THR A 173 -34.09 -20.87 6.67
C THR A 173 -33.26 -19.80 5.95
N THR A 174 -33.91 -18.72 5.53
CA THR A 174 -33.23 -17.57 4.94
C THR A 174 -32.55 -16.70 6.02
N PHE A 175 -31.29 -16.41 5.83
CA PHE A 175 -30.54 -15.39 6.58
C PHE A 175 -30.19 -14.19 5.69
N SER A 176 -30.23 -13.01 6.29
CA SER A 176 -29.71 -11.78 5.67
C SER A 176 -28.81 -11.07 6.66
N VAL A 177 -27.62 -10.67 6.21
CA VAL A 177 -26.61 -10.00 7.02
C VAL A 177 -26.16 -8.73 6.31
N GLN A 178 -26.04 -7.64 7.07
CA GLN A 178 -25.37 -6.42 6.62
C GLN A 178 -24.23 -6.09 7.58
N THR A 179 -23.10 -5.69 7.03
CA THR A 179 -21.89 -5.33 7.79
C THR A 179 -21.32 -4.03 7.25
N VAL A 180 -20.97 -3.12 8.16
CA VAL A 180 -20.45 -1.80 7.85
C VAL A 180 -19.34 -1.42 8.83
N CYS A 181 -18.33 -0.67 8.40
CA CYS A 181 -17.29 -0.11 9.26
C CYS A 181 -17.53 1.38 9.50
N HIS A 182 -17.35 1.83 10.74
CA HIS A 182 -17.40 3.26 11.08
C HIS A 182 -16.16 3.99 10.52
N PRO A 183 -16.31 5.16 9.85
CA PRO A 183 -15.19 5.80 9.15
C PRO A 183 -14.12 6.43 10.05
N LYS A 184 -14.36 6.56 11.37
CA LYS A 184 -13.44 7.22 12.33
C LYS A 184 -13.21 6.42 13.62
N ARG A 185 -13.87 5.31 13.80
CA ARG A 185 -13.74 4.43 14.97
C ARG A 185 -13.44 3.02 14.49
N ASP A 186 -12.68 2.27 15.26
CA ASP A 186 -12.42 0.86 14.99
C ASP A 186 -13.64 0.02 15.41
N MET A 187 -14.76 0.27 14.73
CA MET A 187 -16.07 -0.23 15.06
C MET A 187 -16.79 -0.79 13.82
N ILE A 188 -17.31 -2.00 13.98
CA ILE A 188 -18.20 -2.66 13.03
C ILE A 188 -19.64 -2.53 13.49
N GLY A 189 -20.53 -2.14 12.59
CA GLY A 189 -21.97 -2.29 12.73
C GLY A 189 -22.45 -3.52 11.99
N GLY A 190 -23.29 -4.32 12.61
CA GLY A 190 -23.89 -5.51 12.03
C GLY A 190 -25.39 -5.56 12.22
N GLN A 191 -26.08 -6.11 11.20
CA GLN A 191 -27.52 -6.39 11.24
C GLN A 191 -27.76 -7.80 10.71
N VAL A 192 -28.30 -8.66 11.53
CA VAL A 192 -28.58 -10.07 11.19
C VAL A 192 -30.09 -10.33 11.28
N LYS A 193 -30.67 -10.92 10.25
CA LYS A 193 -32.05 -11.34 10.18
C LYS A 193 -32.12 -12.83 9.82
N GLY A 194 -32.89 -13.61 10.57
CA GLY A 194 -33.08 -15.06 10.37
C GLY A 194 -33.84 -15.66 11.53
N LYS A 195 -33.86 -16.97 11.62
CA LYS A 195 -34.50 -17.70 12.74
C LYS A 195 -33.46 -17.98 13.83
N ASN A 196 -33.80 -17.72 15.11
CA ASN A 196 -32.90 -17.94 16.24
C ASN A 196 -31.54 -17.24 16.08
N VAL A 197 -31.58 -15.94 15.82
CA VAL A 197 -30.38 -15.16 15.51
C VAL A 197 -29.43 -15.09 16.72
N ALA A 198 -28.21 -15.52 16.51
CA ALA A 198 -27.12 -15.34 17.44
C ALA A 198 -25.79 -15.05 16.69
N ILE A 199 -24.95 -14.27 17.31
CA ILE A 199 -23.57 -14.05 16.84
C ILE A 199 -22.59 -14.52 17.90
N ASN A 200 -21.39 -14.87 17.48
CA ASN A 200 -20.29 -15.19 18.39
C ASN A 200 -19.14 -14.19 18.26
N LEU A 201 -18.43 -14.00 19.36
CA LEU A 201 -17.15 -13.32 19.43
C LEU A 201 -16.10 -14.34 19.86
N ARG A 202 -15.10 -14.57 19.01
CA ARG A 202 -14.02 -15.53 19.24
C ARG A 202 -12.69 -14.80 19.20
N PHE A 203 -11.87 -15.01 20.20
CA PHE A 203 -10.59 -14.33 20.34
C PHE A 203 -9.43 -15.33 20.24
N PRO A 204 -8.54 -15.22 19.25
CA PRO A 204 -7.37 -16.08 19.14
C PRO A 204 -6.22 -15.60 20.03
N TYR A 205 -5.30 -16.51 20.33
CA TYR A 205 -3.95 -16.17 20.78
C TYR A 205 -3.08 -15.88 19.54
N PRO A 206 -2.16 -14.89 19.57
CA PRO A 206 -1.31 -14.61 18.41
C PRO A 206 -0.33 -15.75 18.11
N THR A 207 -0.06 -15.97 16.83
CA THR A 207 0.93 -16.95 16.38
C THR A 207 2.36 -16.42 16.41
N GLY A 208 2.53 -15.09 16.18
CA GLY A 208 3.84 -14.52 15.87
C GLY A 208 4.43 -15.07 14.56
N GLY A 209 3.58 -15.56 13.64
CA GLY A 209 3.99 -16.15 12.36
C GLY A 209 4.44 -15.10 11.35
N HIS A 210 5.33 -15.53 10.43
CA HIS A 210 5.88 -14.64 9.40
C HIS A 210 4.82 -14.18 8.39
N SER A 211 3.95 -15.11 7.95
CA SER A 211 2.88 -14.83 6.98
C SER A 211 1.71 -15.78 7.26
N ASP A 212 0.78 -15.33 8.10
CA ASP A 212 -0.39 -16.12 8.50
C ASP A 212 -1.56 -15.22 8.97
N ASP A 213 -2.67 -15.85 9.35
CA ASP A 213 -3.86 -15.18 9.89
C ASP A 213 -3.69 -14.66 11.33
N ALA A 214 -2.54 -14.85 11.95
CA ALA A 214 -2.23 -14.50 13.34
C ALA A 214 -3.15 -15.18 14.37
N CYS A 215 -3.75 -16.33 14.06
CA CYS A 215 -4.77 -17.00 14.87
C CYS A 215 -4.32 -18.39 15.37
N ASN A 216 -4.00 -18.48 16.66
CA ASN A 216 -3.86 -19.77 17.36
C ASN A 216 -5.08 -20.03 18.23
N TRP A 217 -6.01 -20.82 17.74
CA TRP A 217 -7.28 -21.16 18.41
C TRP A 217 -7.12 -22.20 19.53
N ASN A 218 -5.93 -22.82 19.65
CA ASN A 218 -5.66 -23.92 20.62
C ASN A 218 -4.97 -23.45 21.89
N ALA A 219 -4.57 -22.18 21.99
CA ALA A 219 -3.81 -21.64 23.11
C ALA A 219 -4.70 -20.78 24.05
N ASN A 220 -5.91 -21.22 24.34
CA ASN A 220 -6.88 -20.48 25.14
C ASN A 220 -6.43 -20.22 26.58
N ASP A 221 -5.54 -21.03 27.11
CA ASP A 221 -4.94 -20.89 28.45
C ASP A 221 -3.91 -19.76 28.56
N LYS A 222 -3.43 -19.21 27.41
CA LYS A 222 -2.38 -18.19 27.37
C LYS A 222 -2.92 -16.75 27.34
N HIS A 223 -4.25 -16.57 27.27
CA HIS A 223 -4.88 -15.27 27.21
C HIS A 223 -6.28 -15.31 27.82
N GLN A 224 -6.81 -14.14 28.12
CA GLN A 224 -8.08 -14.03 28.86
C GLN A 224 -8.98 -12.97 28.26
N THR A 225 -10.30 -13.24 28.30
CA THR A 225 -11.38 -12.28 28.05
C THR A 225 -12.22 -12.16 29.32
N GLU A 226 -12.21 -10.98 29.94
CA GLU A 226 -13.00 -10.69 31.14
C GLU A 226 -14.19 -9.80 30.76
N LEU A 227 -15.37 -10.13 31.22
CA LEU A 227 -16.53 -9.23 31.18
C LEU A 227 -16.39 -8.16 32.26
N VAL A 228 -16.14 -6.91 31.84
CA VAL A 228 -15.92 -5.77 32.75
C VAL A 228 -17.25 -5.19 33.23
N SER A 229 -18.21 -5.06 32.31
CA SER A 229 -19.56 -4.57 32.60
C SER A 229 -20.56 -5.16 31.61
N GLU A 230 -21.81 -5.30 32.05
CA GLU A 230 -22.95 -5.72 31.24
C GLU A 230 -24.20 -4.96 31.66
N SER A 231 -24.98 -4.55 30.68
CA SER A 231 -26.31 -3.96 30.86
C SER A 231 -27.32 -4.65 29.93
N ALA A 232 -28.55 -4.15 29.84
CA ALA A 232 -29.56 -4.71 28.97
C ALA A 232 -29.18 -4.66 27.46
N HIS A 233 -28.32 -3.72 27.06
CA HIS A 233 -28.01 -3.43 25.67
C HIS A 233 -26.52 -3.14 25.41
N GLU A 234 -25.65 -3.40 26.37
CA GLU A 234 -24.22 -3.16 26.27
C GLU A 234 -23.43 -4.21 27.05
N ALA A 235 -22.26 -4.55 26.52
CA ALA A 235 -21.24 -5.30 27.26
C ALA A 235 -19.86 -4.77 26.93
N VAL A 236 -18.99 -4.68 27.93
CA VAL A 236 -17.59 -4.31 27.80
C VAL A 236 -16.74 -5.49 28.22
N MET A 237 -15.89 -5.95 27.32
CA MET A 237 -14.93 -7.02 27.55
C MET A 237 -13.51 -6.46 27.55
N LYS A 238 -12.69 -6.92 28.48
CA LYS A 238 -11.25 -6.64 28.53
C LYS A 238 -10.50 -7.86 28.02
N ARG A 239 -9.65 -7.66 27.04
CA ARG A 239 -8.75 -8.67 26.50
C ARG A 239 -7.35 -8.49 27.10
N THR A 240 -6.76 -9.58 27.58
CA THR A 240 -5.40 -9.60 28.12
C THR A 240 -4.59 -10.70 27.45
N ILE A 241 -3.46 -10.33 26.83
CA ILE A 241 -2.49 -11.22 26.19
C ILE A 241 -1.10 -10.82 26.69
N GLY A 242 -0.57 -11.52 27.70
CA GLY A 242 0.65 -11.08 28.37
C GLY A 242 0.54 -9.64 28.85
N LYS A 243 1.41 -8.75 28.36
CA LYS A 243 1.40 -7.30 28.69
C LYS A 243 0.46 -6.48 27.82
N THR A 244 -0.12 -7.05 26.78
CA THR A 244 -1.03 -6.35 25.87
C THR A 244 -2.45 -6.42 26.38
N VAL A 245 -3.09 -5.25 26.51
CA VAL A 245 -4.48 -5.11 26.93
C VAL A 245 -5.22 -4.28 25.92
N TYR A 246 -6.46 -4.69 25.58
CA TYR A 246 -7.41 -3.90 24.81
C TYR A 246 -8.84 -4.21 25.24
N TYR A 247 -9.78 -3.40 24.78
CA TYR A 247 -11.19 -3.52 25.12
C TYR A 247 -12.03 -3.79 23.88
N VAL A 248 -13.13 -4.54 24.08
CA VAL A 248 -14.15 -4.79 23.09
C VAL A 248 -15.49 -4.37 23.67
N THR A 249 -16.11 -3.35 23.08
CA THR A 249 -17.40 -2.81 23.51
C THR A 249 -18.46 -3.23 22.50
N LEU A 250 -19.44 -3.94 22.96
CA LEU A 250 -20.59 -4.45 22.20
C LEU A 250 -21.84 -3.70 22.63
N HIS A 251 -22.56 -3.10 21.67
CA HIS A 251 -23.90 -2.55 21.87
C HIS A 251 -24.88 -3.30 20.98
N TRP A 252 -26.11 -3.48 21.44
CA TRP A 252 -27.17 -4.11 20.66
C TRP A 252 -28.54 -3.50 20.97
N LYS A 253 -29.49 -3.62 20.04
CA LYS A 253 -30.81 -2.95 20.08
C LYS A 253 -31.91 -3.84 20.63
N GLU A 254 -31.96 -5.08 20.17
CA GLU A 254 -33.02 -6.05 20.52
C GLU A 254 -32.78 -6.66 21.89
N GLN A 255 -33.79 -7.28 22.47
CA GLN A 255 -33.63 -8.11 23.67
C GLN A 255 -32.70 -9.29 23.33
N ALA A 256 -31.56 -9.34 23.94
CA ALA A 256 -30.55 -10.37 23.71
C ALA A 256 -29.83 -10.74 25.01
N LYS A 257 -29.16 -11.89 25.00
CA LYS A 257 -28.40 -12.39 26.14
C LYS A 257 -27.00 -12.75 25.74
N LEU A 258 -26.00 -12.13 26.38
CA LEU A 258 -24.60 -12.47 26.22
C LEU A 258 -24.24 -13.60 27.21
N LYS A 259 -23.47 -14.60 26.72
CA LYS A 259 -22.95 -15.69 27.54
C LYS A 259 -21.58 -16.13 27.05
N GLU A 260 -20.68 -16.42 27.97
CA GLU A 260 -19.49 -17.18 27.67
C GLU A 260 -19.85 -18.63 27.39
N LYS A 261 -19.57 -19.12 26.19
CA LYS A 261 -19.78 -20.50 25.76
C LYS A 261 -18.63 -21.40 26.16
N LYS A 262 -17.40 -20.87 26.03
CA LYS A 262 -16.13 -21.43 26.51
C LYS A 262 -15.11 -20.30 26.61
N GLN A 263 -13.97 -20.56 27.21
CA GLN A 263 -12.91 -19.57 27.37
C GLN A 263 -12.59 -18.83 26.06
N ASN A 264 -12.62 -17.48 26.10
CA ASN A 264 -12.42 -16.59 24.96
C ASN A 264 -13.42 -16.73 23.81
N TYR A 265 -14.61 -17.32 24.09
CA TYR A 265 -15.66 -17.53 23.14
C TYR A 265 -17.02 -17.13 23.75
N TRP A 266 -17.56 -16.01 23.28
CA TRP A 266 -18.81 -15.42 23.78
C TRP A 266 -19.90 -15.50 22.72
N VAL A 267 -21.16 -15.63 23.13
CA VAL A 267 -22.32 -15.69 22.24
C VAL A 267 -23.37 -14.71 22.71
N LEU A 268 -23.80 -13.83 21.79
CA LEU A 268 -24.95 -12.93 21.96
C LEU A 268 -26.12 -13.49 21.21
N SER A 269 -27.15 -13.95 21.92
CA SER A 269 -28.34 -14.57 21.34
C SER A 269 -29.55 -13.65 21.48
N SER A 270 -30.15 -13.28 20.34
CA SER A 270 -31.42 -12.51 20.33
C SER A 270 -32.60 -13.37 20.69
N THR A 271 -33.60 -12.79 21.35
CA THR A 271 -34.89 -13.40 21.61
C THR A 271 -35.86 -13.26 20.42
N SER A 272 -35.45 -12.50 19.39
CA SER A 272 -36.19 -12.26 18.17
C SER A 272 -35.50 -12.87 16.94
N ASN A 273 -36.12 -12.77 15.77
CA ASN A 273 -35.53 -13.15 14.49
C ASN A 273 -34.65 -12.04 13.91
N TYR A 274 -34.14 -11.15 14.75
CA TYR A 274 -33.40 -9.97 14.35
C TYR A 274 -32.37 -9.60 15.42
N LEU A 275 -31.20 -9.16 15.00
CA LEU A 275 -30.17 -8.63 15.88
C LEU A 275 -29.41 -7.48 15.17
N THR A 276 -29.44 -6.31 15.80
CA THR A 276 -28.72 -5.14 15.37
C THR A 276 -27.68 -4.82 16.43
N TYR A 277 -26.41 -4.70 16.03
CA TYR A 277 -25.32 -4.48 16.96
C TYR A 277 -24.21 -3.60 16.41
N THR A 278 -23.37 -3.07 17.31
CA THR A 278 -22.04 -2.56 16.99
C THR A 278 -21.01 -3.23 17.88
N CYS A 279 -19.81 -3.43 17.35
CA CYS A 279 -18.66 -3.97 18.09
C CYS A 279 -17.45 -3.08 17.82
N GLU A 280 -16.94 -2.43 18.88
CA GLU A 280 -15.78 -1.55 18.84
C GLU A 280 -14.58 -2.21 19.48
N PHE A 281 -13.42 -2.10 18.86
CA PHE A 281 -12.12 -2.52 19.38
C PHE A 281 -11.29 -1.28 19.72
N SER A 282 -10.75 -1.20 20.95
CA SER A 282 -10.02 -0.02 21.39
C SER A 282 -8.88 -0.36 22.35
N PRO A 283 -7.71 0.30 22.27
CA PRO A 283 -6.64 0.13 23.24
C PRO A 283 -6.99 0.67 24.63
N THR A 284 -8.03 1.49 24.72
CA THR A 284 -8.52 2.09 25.97
C THR A 284 -10.02 1.88 26.10
N LEU A 285 -10.53 1.97 27.32
CA LEU A 285 -11.97 1.87 27.57
C LEU A 285 -12.72 2.97 26.80
N SER A 286 -13.64 2.57 25.92
CA SER A 286 -14.53 3.49 25.20
C SER A 286 -15.78 3.76 26.02
N THR A 287 -16.21 5.02 26.07
CA THR A 287 -17.46 5.46 26.72
C THR A 287 -18.48 5.98 25.70
N GLN A 288 -18.17 5.82 24.41
CA GLN A 288 -19.03 6.31 23.33
C GLN A 288 -20.06 5.28 22.94
N GLU A 289 -21.33 5.66 22.93
CA GLU A 289 -22.41 4.82 22.40
C GLU A 289 -22.19 4.51 20.92
N GLY A 290 -22.68 3.34 20.50
CA GLY A 290 -22.67 2.87 19.11
C GLY A 290 -24.06 2.43 18.68
N SER A 291 -24.48 2.81 17.46
CA SER A 291 -25.66 2.25 16.81
C SER A 291 -25.36 1.89 15.38
N TRP A 292 -26.00 0.83 14.87
CA TRP A 292 -25.82 0.40 13.48
C TRP A 292 -26.27 1.50 12.51
N GLU A 293 -27.41 2.14 12.80
CA GLU A 293 -27.98 3.18 11.95
C GLU A 293 -27.03 4.36 11.78
N ALA A 294 -26.47 4.87 12.89
CA ALA A 294 -25.50 5.97 12.85
C ALA A 294 -24.20 5.55 12.15
N THR A 295 -23.76 4.31 12.34
CA THR A 295 -22.56 3.78 11.67
C THR A 295 -22.75 3.64 10.17
N ALA A 296 -23.92 3.13 9.73
CA ALA A 296 -24.24 3.00 8.31
C ALA A 296 -24.39 4.37 7.63
N GLU A 297 -25.02 5.34 8.30
CA GLU A 297 -25.13 6.72 7.79
C GLU A 297 -23.74 7.38 7.67
N ALA A 298 -22.92 7.26 8.70
CA ALA A 298 -21.56 7.81 8.71
C ALA A 298 -20.68 7.18 7.60
N SER A 299 -20.80 5.86 7.40
CA SER A 299 -20.11 5.14 6.32
C SER A 299 -20.55 5.63 4.95
N ALA A 300 -21.86 5.70 4.71
CA ALA A 300 -22.42 6.17 3.44
C ALA A 300 -21.98 7.61 3.14
N HIS A 301 -22.04 8.51 4.14
CA HIS A 301 -21.58 9.89 3.99
C HIS A 301 -20.08 9.97 3.63
N TYR A 302 -19.25 9.21 4.33
CA TYR A 302 -17.80 9.19 4.10
C TYR A 302 -17.46 8.68 2.69
N TRP A 303 -18.02 7.54 2.29
CA TRP A 303 -17.69 6.92 0.99
C TRP A 303 -18.27 7.72 -0.19
N ASN A 304 -19.47 8.29 -0.06
CA ASN A 304 -20.01 9.21 -1.05
C ASN A 304 -19.07 10.42 -1.25
N ASN A 305 -18.55 11.00 -0.17
CA ASN A 305 -17.59 12.10 -0.25
C ASN A 305 -16.25 11.64 -0.87
N PHE A 306 -15.73 10.47 -0.47
CA PHE A 306 -14.50 9.91 -1.04
C PHE A 306 -14.59 9.80 -2.57
N TRP A 307 -15.63 9.17 -3.08
CA TRP A 307 -15.81 8.97 -4.51
C TRP A 307 -16.11 10.28 -5.26
N ASN A 308 -16.83 11.21 -4.66
CA ASN A 308 -17.17 12.49 -5.28
C ASN A 308 -16.00 13.48 -5.32
N GLN A 309 -15.12 13.47 -4.32
CA GLN A 309 -13.99 14.39 -4.22
C GLN A 309 -12.71 13.87 -4.92
N GLY A 310 -12.56 12.57 -5.05
CA GLY A 310 -11.43 11.94 -5.74
C GLY A 310 -11.48 12.11 -7.26
N ALA A 311 -10.42 11.67 -7.94
CA ALA A 311 -10.43 11.52 -9.39
C ALA A 311 -11.31 10.34 -9.83
N ALA A 312 -11.69 10.33 -11.10
CA ALA A 312 -12.45 9.24 -11.70
C ALA A 312 -11.86 8.89 -13.07
N VAL A 313 -11.84 7.59 -13.40
CA VAL A 313 -11.47 7.09 -14.72
C VAL A 313 -12.55 6.12 -15.19
N ASP A 314 -13.15 6.40 -16.32
CA ASP A 314 -14.29 5.67 -16.88
C ASP A 314 -13.91 5.05 -18.22
N PHE A 315 -13.98 3.71 -18.30
CA PHE A 315 -13.67 2.92 -19.49
C PHE A 315 -14.92 2.50 -20.27
N SER A 316 -16.12 2.95 -19.87
CA SER A 316 -17.38 2.52 -20.50
C SER A 316 -17.51 2.86 -21.99
N LYS A 317 -16.73 3.83 -22.48
CA LYS A 317 -16.66 4.20 -23.89
C LYS A 317 -15.57 3.48 -24.65
N CYS A 318 -14.79 2.61 -24.00
CA CYS A 318 -13.80 1.77 -24.67
C CYS A 318 -14.46 0.57 -25.33
N THR A 319 -13.94 0.15 -26.48
CA THR A 319 -14.42 -1.02 -27.21
C THR A 319 -13.45 -2.20 -27.18
N ASP A 320 -12.25 -2.01 -26.60
CA ASP A 320 -11.34 -3.12 -26.31
C ASP A 320 -11.98 -4.04 -25.24
N PRO A 321 -12.07 -5.36 -25.47
CA PRO A 321 -12.73 -6.28 -24.53
C PRO A 321 -12.07 -6.35 -23.14
N ARG A 322 -10.81 -5.93 -23.02
CA ARG A 322 -10.06 -5.92 -21.76
C ARG A 322 -10.37 -4.70 -20.88
N ALA A 323 -11.03 -3.68 -21.44
CA ALA A 323 -11.25 -2.41 -20.76
C ALA A 323 -12.12 -2.54 -19.50
N GLN A 324 -13.13 -3.43 -19.54
CA GLN A 324 -14.01 -3.68 -18.39
C GLN A 324 -13.23 -4.29 -17.21
N GLU A 325 -12.36 -5.26 -17.48
CA GLU A 325 -11.51 -5.84 -16.43
C GLU A 325 -10.54 -4.82 -15.85
N LEU A 326 -9.95 -3.95 -16.69
CA LEU A 326 -9.07 -2.90 -16.22
C LEU A 326 -9.82 -1.90 -15.32
N GLU A 327 -11.05 -1.52 -15.68
CA GLU A 327 -11.88 -0.65 -14.86
C GLU A 327 -12.22 -1.29 -13.51
N ARG A 328 -12.61 -2.56 -13.52
CA ARG A 328 -12.87 -3.33 -12.28
C ARG A 328 -11.66 -3.30 -11.35
N ARG A 329 -10.45 -3.59 -11.88
CA ARG A 329 -9.20 -3.53 -11.11
C ARG A 329 -8.96 -2.14 -10.53
N VAL A 330 -9.17 -1.10 -11.30
CA VAL A 330 -8.98 0.31 -10.88
C VAL A 330 -9.92 0.69 -9.74
N VAL A 331 -11.22 0.41 -9.86
CA VAL A 331 -12.21 0.80 -8.84
C VAL A 331 -12.01 0.01 -7.56
N LEU A 332 -11.81 -1.31 -7.65
CA LEU A 332 -11.56 -2.17 -6.48
C LEU A 332 -10.24 -1.85 -5.79
N SER A 333 -9.19 -1.46 -6.54
CA SER A 333 -7.91 -1.06 -5.95
C SER A 333 -8.04 0.21 -5.11
N GLN A 334 -8.81 1.21 -5.56
CA GLN A 334 -9.07 2.40 -4.76
C GLN A 334 -9.78 2.04 -3.45
N TRP A 335 -10.80 1.18 -3.51
CA TRP A 335 -11.50 0.69 -2.33
C TRP A 335 -10.54 0.01 -1.34
N LEU A 336 -9.82 -1.01 -1.80
CA LEU A 336 -8.95 -1.83 -0.96
C LEU A 336 -7.86 -1.02 -0.27
N LEU A 337 -7.19 -0.11 -1.01
CA LEU A 337 -6.15 0.73 -0.43
C LEU A 337 -6.71 1.76 0.55
N ALA A 338 -7.87 2.33 0.25
CA ALA A 338 -8.49 3.32 1.12
C ALA A 338 -8.97 2.72 2.45
N ILE A 339 -9.46 1.46 2.48
CA ILE A 339 -9.94 0.83 3.71
C ILE A 339 -8.83 0.30 4.61
N GLN A 340 -7.61 0.04 4.11
CA GLN A 340 -6.60 -0.70 4.88
C GLN A 340 -5.14 -0.24 4.69
N CYS A 341 -4.87 0.77 3.85
CA CYS A 341 -3.52 1.32 3.66
C CYS A 341 -3.47 2.84 3.84
N ALA A 342 -4.44 3.43 4.52
CA ALA A 342 -4.55 4.88 4.72
C ALA A 342 -4.63 5.23 6.22
N ALA A 343 -3.79 4.60 7.03
CA ALA A 343 -3.67 4.79 8.48
C ALA A 343 -2.77 6.00 8.84
N ASN A 344 -2.58 6.23 10.16
CA ASN A 344 -1.55 7.16 10.68
C ASN A 344 -0.15 6.54 10.70
N THR A 345 -0.01 5.31 10.21
CA THR A 345 1.24 4.55 10.13
C THR A 345 1.36 3.88 8.76
N PRO A 346 2.58 3.58 8.29
CA PRO A 346 2.79 2.85 7.05
C PRO A 346 2.11 1.47 7.08
N PRO A 347 1.64 0.96 5.94
CA PRO A 347 1.04 -0.37 5.85
C PRO A 347 2.07 -1.49 5.74
N GLN A 348 1.66 -2.72 6.08
CA GLN A 348 2.29 -3.94 5.61
C GLN A 348 1.83 -4.26 4.17
N GLU A 349 2.46 -5.23 3.49
CA GLU A 349 2.10 -5.62 2.12
C GLU A 349 0.63 -6.04 1.97
N THR A 350 0.11 -6.72 2.98
CA THR A 350 -1.25 -7.30 3.00
C THR A 350 -2.29 -6.39 3.66
N GLY A 351 -1.95 -5.13 3.89
CA GLY A 351 -2.84 -4.15 4.51
C GLY A 351 -3.23 -4.54 5.96
N LEU A 352 -4.53 -4.69 6.22
CA LEU A 352 -5.09 -5.07 7.51
C LEU A 352 -5.93 -6.35 7.40
N THR A 353 -5.58 -7.24 6.47
CA THR A 353 -6.31 -8.51 6.25
C THR A 353 -5.64 -9.66 7.01
N TYR A 354 -4.33 -9.81 6.89
CA TYR A 354 -3.54 -10.82 7.62
C TYR A 354 -2.07 -10.39 7.62
N ASN A 355 -1.23 -11.11 8.40
CA ASN A 355 0.17 -10.73 8.53
C ASN A 355 1.02 -11.16 7.32
N SER A 356 1.85 -10.22 6.84
CA SER A 356 3.04 -10.44 6.04
C SER A 356 4.22 -9.85 6.79
N TRP A 357 5.35 -10.56 6.86
CA TRP A 357 6.50 -10.14 7.67
C TRP A 357 6.10 -9.75 9.10
N PHE A 358 5.35 -10.63 9.76
CA PHE A 358 4.87 -10.41 11.13
C PHE A 358 3.94 -9.18 11.29
N GLY A 359 3.44 -8.62 10.20
CA GLY A 359 2.65 -7.38 10.22
C GLY A 359 3.46 -6.09 10.28
N LYS A 360 4.80 -6.17 10.12
CA LYS A 360 5.68 -5.00 10.13
C LYS A 360 5.45 -4.10 8.92
N PHE A 361 5.79 -2.82 9.05
CA PHE A 361 5.68 -1.84 7.99
C PHE A 361 6.66 -2.16 6.87
N HIS A 362 6.16 -2.13 5.65
CA HIS A 362 6.94 -2.43 4.45
C HIS A 362 7.35 -1.12 3.76
N MET A 363 8.46 -0.53 4.20
CA MET A 363 8.88 0.79 3.76
C MET A 363 9.37 0.82 2.31
N GLU A 364 9.85 -0.29 1.77
CA GLU A 364 10.16 -0.37 0.34
C GLU A 364 8.89 -0.26 -0.53
N MET A 365 7.75 -0.71 0.02
CA MET A 365 6.47 -0.69 -0.68
C MET A 365 5.63 0.57 -0.41
N ILE A 366 6.08 1.49 0.46
CA ILE A 366 5.28 2.65 0.83
C ILE A 366 4.96 3.54 -0.38
N TRP A 367 5.88 3.67 -1.34
CA TRP A 367 5.62 4.42 -2.56
C TRP A 367 4.47 3.77 -3.37
N TRP A 368 4.47 2.45 -3.50
CA TRP A 368 3.44 1.69 -4.19
C TRP A 368 2.08 1.76 -3.48
N HIS A 369 2.07 1.84 -2.14
CA HIS A 369 0.83 2.00 -1.38
C HIS A 369 0.27 3.43 -1.42
N GLN A 370 1.10 4.48 -1.55
CA GLN A 370 0.71 5.84 -1.21
C GLN A 370 0.74 6.83 -2.40
N ALA A 371 1.58 6.61 -3.43
CA ALA A 371 1.79 7.59 -4.50
C ALA A 371 0.51 7.92 -5.30
N TRP A 372 -0.40 6.98 -5.41
CA TRP A 372 -1.69 7.20 -6.08
C TRP A 372 -2.58 8.21 -5.35
N LEU A 373 -2.50 8.32 -4.02
CA LEU A 373 -3.39 9.15 -3.21
C LEU A 373 -3.40 10.64 -3.64
N PRO A 374 -2.25 11.34 -3.75
CA PRO A 374 -2.25 12.70 -4.25
C PRO A 374 -2.63 12.80 -5.73
N LEU A 375 -2.24 11.82 -6.55
CA LEU A 375 -2.57 11.80 -7.97
C LEU A 375 -4.08 11.67 -8.22
N TRP A 376 -4.80 10.99 -7.33
CA TRP A 376 -6.24 10.79 -7.38
C TRP A 376 -7.03 11.76 -6.46
N GLY A 377 -6.38 12.76 -5.86
CA GLY A 377 -7.05 13.80 -5.06
C GLY A 377 -7.22 13.45 -3.56
N HIS A 378 -6.71 12.32 -3.09
CA HIS A 378 -6.83 11.86 -1.70
C HIS A 378 -5.59 12.18 -0.84
N TYR A 379 -4.87 13.25 -1.16
CA TYR A 379 -3.59 13.63 -0.57
C TYR A 379 -3.57 13.72 0.97
N LYS A 380 -4.70 14.09 1.59
CA LYS A 380 -4.82 14.15 3.06
C LYS A 380 -4.65 12.80 3.73
N LEU A 381 -5.00 11.72 3.05
CA LEU A 381 -4.79 10.36 3.55
C LEU A 381 -3.30 10.02 3.55
N MET A 382 -2.55 10.44 2.52
CA MET A 382 -1.10 10.27 2.48
C MET A 382 -0.39 11.15 3.52
N ASP A 383 -0.75 12.44 3.67
CA ASP A 383 -0.16 13.31 4.70
C ASP A 383 -0.27 12.70 6.09
N ARG A 384 -1.43 12.10 6.41
CA ARG A 384 -1.66 11.41 7.67
C ARG A 384 -0.65 10.27 7.91
N THR A 385 -0.39 9.47 6.88
CA THR A 385 0.56 8.35 6.96
C THR A 385 2.01 8.85 7.05
N LEU A 386 2.38 9.87 6.27
CA LEU A 386 3.76 10.38 6.22
C LEU A 386 4.21 11.03 7.53
N ARG A 387 3.30 11.51 8.37
CA ARG A 387 3.65 12.02 9.72
C ARG A 387 4.28 10.98 10.63
N TRP A 388 4.21 9.70 10.28
CA TRP A 388 4.94 8.67 10.99
C TRP A 388 6.46 8.86 10.92
N TYR A 389 6.99 9.35 9.81
CA TYR A 389 8.42 9.62 9.63
C TYR A 389 8.95 10.63 10.66
N GLU A 390 8.17 11.67 11.00
CA GLU A 390 8.54 12.65 12.05
C GLU A 390 8.72 11.97 13.41
N ARG A 391 7.85 11.00 13.74
CA ARG A 391 7.86 10.33 15.05
C ARG A 391 9.06 9.40 15.25
N VAL A 392 9.60 8.86 14.17
CA VAL A 392 10.68 7.87 14.20
C VAL A 392 12.03 8.41 13.69
N GLU A 393 12.10 9.70 13.40
CA GLU A 393 13.34 10.38 12.99
C GLU A 393 14.53 10.06 13.92
N PRO A 394 14.42 10.08 15.27
CA PRO A 394 15.54 9.75 16.14
C PRO A 394 16.10 8.34 15.92
N ILE A 395 15.24 7.34 15.73
CA ILE A 395 15.65 5.96 15.46
C ILE A 395 16.34 5.86 14.10
N ALA A 396 15.83 6.56 13.09
CA ALA A 396 16.44 6.61 11.76
C ALA A 396 17.84 7.24 11.76
N HIS A 397 18.09 8.24 12.64
CA HIS A 397 19.42 8.77 12.90
C HIS A 397 20.35 7.75 13.57
N GLU A 398 19.88 7.06 14.61
CA GLU A 398 20.66 6.02 15.29
C GLU A 398 21.08 4.90 14.33
N ILE A 399 20.17 4.51 13.41
CA ILE A 399 20.47 3.50 12.38
C ILE A 399 21.57 4.01 11.42
N ALA A 400 21.45 5.25 10.91
CA ALA A 400 22.45 5.84 10.02
C ALA A 400 23.84 5.92 10.72
N MET A 401 23.88 6.46 11.94
CA MET A 401 25.09 6.59 12.75
C MET A 401 25.74 5.22 13.04
N ARG A 402 24.94 4.20 13.38
CA ARG A 402 25.44 2.84 13.60
C ARG A 402 26.05 2.25 12.33
N GLN A 403 25.48 2.55 11.17
CA GLN A 403 26.03 2.16 9.86
C GLN A 403 27.19 3.02 9.41
N GLY A 404 27.59 4.07 10.19
CA GLY A 404 28.70 4.95 9.91
C GLY A 404 28.38 6.13 8.99
N PHE A 405 27.11 6.37 8.67
CA PHE A 405 26.65 7.43 7.79
C PHE A 405 26.05 8.63 8.54
N LYS A 406 26.04 9.77 7.89
CA LYS A 406 25.34 10.99 8.32
C LYS A 406 23.87 10.96 7.90
N GLY A 407 23.07 11.86 8.48
CA GLY A 407 21.66 11.99 8.16
C GLY A 407 20.80 10.89 8.75
N ILE A 408 19.75 10.51 8.05
CA ILE A 408 18.77 9.50 8.49
C ILE A 408 18.63 8.37 7.49
N ARG A 409 18.51 7.13 8.01
CA ARG A 409 18.40 5.89 7.24
C ARG A 409 17.02 5.26 7.39
N TRP A 410 16.31 5.09 6.27
CA TRP A 410 15.04 4.39 6.21
C TRP A 410 15.24 2.92 5.83
N MET A 411 14.81 2.00 6.72
CA MET A 411 15.00 0.57 6.50
C MET A 411 13.81 -0.06 5.77
N LYS A 412 14.02 -1.22 5.11
CA LYS A 412 12.97 -1.96 4.38
C LYS A 412 11.79 -2.32 5.25
N MET A 413 12.07 -2.93 6.41
CA MET A 413 11.07 -3.48 7.33
C MET A 413 11.27 -2.87 8.70
N THR A 414 10.22 -2.25 9.23
CA THR A 414 10.24 -1.63 10.55
C THR A 414 8.97 -1.96 11.34
N ASP A 415 9.04 -1.82 12.63
CA ASP A 415 7.86 -1.78 13.45
C ASP A 415 7.32 -0.35 13.62
N ARG A 416 6.31 -0.18 14.47
CA ARG A 416 5.68 1.13 14.72
C ARG A 416 6.61 2.17 15.36
N SER A 417 7.68 1.73 16.04
CA SER A 417 8.69 2.62 16.66
C SER A 417 9.79 3.04 15.70
N GLY A 418 9.86 2.47 14.50
CA GLY A 418 10.92 2.70 13.53
C GLY A 418 12.08 1.72 13.64
N GLU A 419 12.07 0.83 14.64
CA GLU A 419 13.10 -0.22 14.78
C GLU A 419 13.07 -1.18 13.60
N GLU A 420 14.26 -1.46 13.07
CA GLU A 420 14.40 -2.37 11.94
C GLU A 420 14.22 -3.84 12.31
N ALA A 421 13.67 -4.62 11.38
CA ALA A 421 13.69 -6.08 11.49
C ALA A 421 14.99 -6.64 10.89
N PRO A 422 15.81 -7.40 11.65
CA PRO A 422 17.03 -8.00 11.12
C PRO A 422 16.77 -8.79 9.83
N SER A 423 17.56 -8.57 8.78
CA SER A 423 17.34 -9.17 7.47
C SER A 423 18.65 -9.43 6.72
N LYS A 424 18.69 -10.51 5.94
CA LYS A 424 19.82 -10.80 5.05
C LYS A 424 19.76 -10.00 3.72
N VAL A 425 18.60 -9.46 3.38
CA VAL A 425 18.36 -8.68 2.16
C VAL A 425 17.95 -7.27 2.54
N GLY A 426 16.89 -7.10 3.32
CA GLY A 426 16.28 -5.81 3.61
C GLY A 426 17.20 -4.80 4.29
N SER A 427 18.22 -5.26 5.03
CA SER A 427 19.21 -4.38 5.65
C SER A 427 20.11 -3.66 4.64
N PHE A 428 20.26 -4.21 3.43
CA PHE A 428 21.13 -3.68 2.37
C PHE A 428 20.36 -3.00 1.23
N LEU A 429 19.03 -3.02 1.24
CA LEU A 429 18.24 -2.29 0.25
C LEU A 429 18.36 -0.79 0.47
N ILE A 430 18.48 -0.03 -0.61
CA ILE A 430 18.59 1.43 -0.55
C ILE A 430 17.50 2.16 -1.36
N TRP A 431 16.80 1.50 -2.27
CA TRP A 431 15.84 2.16 -3.15
C TRP A 431 14.61 2.74 -2.45
N GLN A 432 14.32 2.31 -1.19
CA GLN A 432 13.30 2.95 -0.34
C GLN A 432 13.77 4.25 0.30
N GLN A 433 15.07 4.52 0.35
CA GLN A 433 15.64 5.72 0.99
C GLN A 433 15.06 7.02 0.42
N PRO A 434 14.94 7.21 -0.91
CA PRO A 434 14.37 8.42 -1.49
C PRO A 434 12.84 8.50 -1.47
N HIS A 435 12.11 7.47 -1.05
CA HIS A 435 10.65 7.45 -1.13
C HIS A 435 9.99 8.62 -0.41
N LEU A 436 10.48 8.98 0.78
CA LEU A 436 9.94 10.12 1.53
C LEU A 436 10.05 11.42 0.72
N ILE A 437 11.20 11.67 0.08
CA ILE A 437 11.42 12.87 -0.73
C ILE A 437 10.42 12.93 -1.88
N TYR A 438 10.21 11.81 -2.57
CA TYR A 438 9.28 11.75 -3.69
C TYR A 438 7.81 11.91 -3.24
N LEU A 439 7.40 11.21 -2.18
CA LEU A 439 6.03 11.30 -1.66
C LEU A 439 5.72 12.70 -1.12
N ALA A 440 6.66 13.34 -0.43
CA ALA A 440 6.51 14.72 0.04
C ALA A 440 6.38 15.70 -1.14
N GLU A 441 7.13 15.48 -2.24
CA GLU A 441 6.98 16.28 -3.46
C GLU A 441 5.59 16.11 -4.08
N LEU A 442 5.08 14.89 -4.19
CA LEU A 442 3.71 14.64 -4.68
C LEU A 442 2.65 15.32 -3.79
N LEU A 443 2.86 15.31 -2.47
CA LEU A 443 1.99 15.99 -1.53
C LEU A 443 2.02 17.50 -1.73
N TYR A 444 3.21 18.10 -1.79
CA TYR A 444 3.38 19.55 -1.98
C TYR A 444 2.79 20.02 -3.31
N ARG A 445 2.99 19.28 -4.38
CA ARG A 445 2.42 19.58 -5.70
C ARG A 445 0.88 19.63 -5.69
N ARG A 446 0.26 18.82 -4.86
CA ARG A 446 -1.21 18.78 -4.72
C ARG A 446 -1.72 19.89 -3.82
N ASP A 447 -0.97 20.26 -2.78
CA ASP A 447 -1.34 21.22 -1.75
C ASP A 447 -0.12 22.08 -1.37
N PRO A 448 0.24 23.09 -2.19
CA PRO A 448 1.50 23.85 -2.05
C PRO A 448 1.43 24.87 -0.91
N ARG A 449 1.33 24.38 0.32
CA ARG A 449 1.28 25.21 1.53
C ARG A 449 2.62 25.22 2.26
N ILE A 450 2.91 26.35 2.92
CA ILE A 450 4.14 26.56 3.67
C ILE A 450 4.32 25.55 4.81
N ASP A 451 3.23 25.15 5.48
CA ASP A 451 3.30 24.19 6.58
C ASP A 451 3.72 22.78 6.13
N ILE A 452 3.52 22.42 4.86
CA ILE A 452 4.06 21.18 4.28
C ILE A 452 5.58 21.30 4.08
N LEU A 453 6.07 22.44 3.57
CA LEU A 453 7.50 22.69 3.42
C LEU A 453 8.23 22.71 4.76
N GLU A 454 7.64 23.32 5.78
CA GLU A 454 8.22 23.37 7.13
C GLU A 454 8.24 21.97 7.76
N ARG A 455 7.14 21.22 7.66
CA ARG A 455 7.02 19.90 8.26
C ARG A 455 8.01 18.88 7.71
N TYR A 456 8.09 18.77 6.40
CA TYR A 456 8.91 17.74 5.76
C TYR A 456 10.32 18.22 5.39
N GLY A 457 10.57 19.53 5.44
CA GLY A 457 11.81 20.12 4.96
C GLY A 457 13.06 19.57 5.64
N GLN A 458 13.07 19.45 6.96
CA GLN A 458 14.19 18.87 7.70
C GLN A 458 14.38 17.39 7.40
N LEU A 459 13.30 16.60 7.41
CA LEU A 459 13.36 15.18 7.07
C LEU A 459 13.90 14.92 5.68
N ILE A 460 13.58 15.79 4.71
CA ILE A 460 14.12 15.73 3.34
C ILE A 460 15.61 16.06 3.35
N ASP A 461 16.02 17.12 4.06
CA ASP A 461 17.44 17.50 4.17
C ASP A 461 18.26 16.37 4.79
N GLU A 462 17.81 15.75 5.87
CA GLU A 462 18.51 14.66 6.53
C GLU A 462 18.50 13.35 5.70
N THR A 463 17.40 13.07 5.00
CA THR A 463 17.33 11.95 4.03
C THR A 463 18.35 12.14 2.91
N ALA A 464 18.43 13.35 2.34
CA ALA A 464 19.37 13.69 1.28
C ALA A 464 20.82 13.72 1.78
N THR A 465 21.04 14.11 3.05
CA THR A 465 22.36 14.05 3.70
C THR A 465 22.87 12.62 3.75
N PHE A 466 22.04 11.65 4.16
CA PHE A 466 22.41 10.24 4.09
C PHE A 466 22.73 9.81 2.65
N MET A 467 21.89 10.18 1.70
CA MET A 467 22.07 9.82 0.30
C MET A 467 23.39 10.35 -0.27
N ALA A 468 23.78 11.57 0.12
CA ALA A 468 25.02 12.18 -0.30
C ALA A 468 26.26 11.52 0.35
N ASP A 469 26.14 11.13 1.62
CA ASP A 469 27.23 10.47 2.38
C ASP A 469 27.44 9.01 1.92
N PHE A 470 26.36 8.34 1.49
CA PHE A 470 26.39 6.98 0.93
C PHE A 470 27.04 6.93 -0.46
N ALA A 471 26.92 7.98 -1.25
CA ALA A 471 27.51 8.06 -2.58
C ALA A 471 29.03 8.22 -2.50
N SER A 472 29.78 7.20 -2.91
CA SER A 472 31.24 7.18 -2.86
C SER A 472 31.87 7.88 -4.07
N TYR A 473 32.84 8.77 -3.86
CA TYR A 473 33.54 9.43 -4.95
C TYR A 473 34.65 8.55 -5.53
N ASP A 474 34.51 8.16 -6.78
CA ASP A 474 35.50 7.47 -7.60
C ASP A 474 36.42 8.50 -8.24
N ARG A 475 37.63 8.66 -7.66
CA ARG A 475 38.61 9.66 -8.11
C ARG A 475 39.22 9.37 -9.49
N GLU A 476 39.29 8.10 -9.86
CA GLU A 476 39.90 7.68 -11.13
C GLU A 476 39.02 8.11 -12.32
N HIS A 477 37.69 8.04 -12.14
CA HIS A 477 36.73 8.36 -13.20
C HIS A 477 36.01 9.70 -12.99
N ASP A 478 36.34 10.48 -11.95
CA ASP A 478 35.66 11.74 -11.55
C ASP A 478 34.12 11.59 -11.48
N ARG A 479 33.65 10.59 -10.75
CA ARG A 479 32.23 10.28 -10.63
C ARG A 479 31.86 9.79 -9.23
N TYR A 480 30.56 9.81 -8.90
CA TYR A 480 30.02 9.16 -7.70
C TYR A 480 29.41 7.81 -8.06
N ILE A 481 29.67 6.81 -7.23
CA ILE A 481 29.17 5.44 -7.36
C ILE A 481 28.32 5.07 -6.12
N LEU A 482 27.30 4.23 -6.33
CA LEU A 482 26.53 3.59 -5.27
C LEU A 482 26.99 2.14 -5.17
N LYS A 483 27.50 1.72 -4.01
CA LYS A 483 28.03 0.37 -3.76
C LYS A 483 27.64 -0.15 -2.39
N GLY A 484 27.90 -1.42 -2.11
CA GLY A 484 27.58 -2.04 -0.82
C GLY A 484 26.09 -2.16 -0.55
N MET A 485 25.30 -2.37 -1.60
CA MET A 485 23.85 -2.41 -1.54
C MET A 485 23.26 -3.61 -2.31
N ILE A 486 22.07 -4.01 -1.93
CA ILE A 486 21.21 -4.85 -2.76
C ILE A 486 20.23 -3.89 -3.48
N PRO A 487 20.14 -3.94 -4.82
CA PRO A 487 19.19 -3.12 -5.56
C PRO A 487 17.76 -3.67 -5.44
N ALA A 488 16.79 -2.98 -6.03
CA ALA A 488 15.41 -3.47 -6.12
C ALA A 488 15.33 -4.86 -6.76
N GLN A 489 16.24 -5.20 -7.69
CA GLN A 489 16.44 -6.57 -8.16
C GLN A 489 17.25 -7.37 -7.12
N GLU A 490 16.57 -8.07 -6.21
CA GLU A 490 17.14 -8.71 -5.03
C GLU A 490 18.03 -9.95 -5.31
N THR A 491 18.22 -10.32 -6.56
CA THR A 491 19.12 -11.41 -6.98
C THR A 491 20.61 -11.06 -6.88
N LEU A 492 20.94 -9.77 -6.78
CA LEU A 492 22.28 -9.24 -6.64
C LEU A 492 22.73 -9.21 -5.17
N LYS A 493 24.04 -9.28 -4.90
CA LYS A 493 24.60 -9.32 -3.54
C LYS A 493 25.25 -8.00 -3.16
N ALA A 494 25.02 -7.53 -1.93
CA ALA A 494 25.59 -6.27 -1.45
C ALA A 494 27.11 -6.17 -1.58
N SER A 495 27.85 -7.27 -1.35
CA SER A 495 29.32 -7.29 -1.42
C SER A 495 29.90 -7.16 -2.84
N GLU A 496 29.08 -7.36 -3.86
CA GLU A 496 29.51 -7.45 -5.25
C GLU A 496 28.87 -6.38 -6.14
N THR A 497 27.82 -5.69 -5.63
CA THR A 497 26.98 -4.82 -6.44
C THR A 497 27.40 -3.35 -6.31
N TYR A 498 27.52 -2.70 -7.45
CA TYR A 498 27.62 -1.24 -7.57
C TYR A 498 26.90 -0.74 -8.83
N ASN A 499 26.37 0.47 -8.73
CA ASN A 499 25.77 1.24 -9.85
C ASN A 499 24.64 0.50 -10.58
N SER A 500 23.57 0.14 -9.87
CA SER A 500 22.33 -0.30 -10.48
C SER A 500 21.54 0.89 -11.06
N PRO A 501 20.91 0.75 -12.23
CA PRO A 501 20.28 1.85 -12.96
C PRO A 501 19.16 2.56 -12.21
N PHE A 502 18.28 1.81 -11.54
CA PHE A 502 17.14 2.38 -10.84
C PHE A 502 17.62 3.24 -9.67
N GLU A 503 18.52 2.73 -8.84
CA GLU A 503 19.05 3.43 -7.67
C GLU A 503 19.86 4.67 -8.09
N LEU A 504 20.70 4.61 -9.11
CA LEU A 504 21.41 5.78 -9.65
C LEU A 504 20.42 6.87 -10.11
N SER A 505 19.41 6.50 -10.87
CA SER A 505 18.38 7.43 -11.35
C SER A 505 17.59 8.03 -10.21
N TYR A 506 17.27 7.22 -9.18
CA TYR A 506 16.50 7.69 -8.04
C TYR A 506 17.31 8.64 -7.14
N TRP A 507 18.62 8.35 -6.91
CA TRP A 507 19.53 9.28 -6.23
C TRP A 507 19.61 10.62 -6.95
N HIS A 508 19.81 10.58 -8.27
CA HIS A 508 19.86 11.78 -9.09
C HIS A 508 18.57 12.61 -8.97
N PHE A 509 17.41 11.98 -9.11
CA PHE A 509 16.11 12.64 -9.06
C PHE A 509 15.81 13.20 -7.67
N ALA A 510 15.97 12.40 -6.63
CA ALA A 510 15.62 12.81 -5.27
C ALA A 510 16.54 13.91 -4.71
N LEU A 511 17.84 13.91 -5.02
CA LEU A 511 18.74 15.00 -4.65
C LEU A 511 18.36 16.31 -5.35
N GLN A 512 17.88 16.26 -6.60
CA GLN A 512 17.34 17.44 -7.28
C GLN A 512 16.11 17.99 -6.55
N ILE A 513 15.14 17.11 -6.17
CA ILE A 513 13.97 17.53 -5.40
C ILE A 513 14.40 18.15 -4.06
N ALA A 514 15.33 17.52 -3.33
CA ALA A 514 15.81 18.04 -2.06
C ALA A 514 16.39 19.45 -2.19
N GLN A 515 17.18 19.71 -3.25
CA GLN A 515 17.70 21.06 -3.54
C GLN A 515 16.57 22.07 -3.80
N HIS A 516 15.53 21.69 -4.56
CA HIS A 516 14.37 22.57 -4.78
C HIS A 516 13.57 22.83 -3.51
N TRP A 517 13.46 21.85 -2.63
CA TRP A 517 12.81 22.04 -1.34
C TRP A 517 13.56 23.05 -0.49
N ARG A 518 14.92 23.08 -0.56
CA ARG A 518 15.73 24.11 0.08
C ARG A 518 15.45 25.48 -0.51
N GLU A 519 15.47 25.62 -1.83
CA GLU A 519 15.16 26.87 -2.55
C GLU A 519 13.75 27.40 -2.19
N ARG A 520 12.72 26.53 -2.17
CA ARG A 520 11.35 26.91 -1.75
C ARG A 520 11.28 27.40 -0.31
N ARG A 521 12.17 26.94 0.57
CA ARG A 521 12.31 27.41 1.96
C ARG A 521 13.24 28.63 2.11
N GLY A 522 13.76 29.16 1.02
CA GLY A 522 14.70 30.29 1.04
C GLY A 522 16.12 29.90 1.53
N LEU A 523 16.47 28.63 1.47
CA LEU A 523 17.78 28.12 1.88
C LEU A 523 18.71 27.95 0.67
N GLU A 524 20.01 28.16 0.88
CA GLU A 524 21.00 27.90 -0.15
C GLU A 524 21.08 26.42 -0.52
N ARG A 525 21.43 26.14 -1.77
CA ARG A 525 21.74 24.80 -2.27
C ARG A 525 23.00 24.26 -1.59
N ILE A 526 23.07 22.95 -1.39
CA ILE A 526 24.24 22.28 -0.83
C ILE A 526 25.18 21.87 -1.98
N ALA A 527 26.38 22.44 -2.01
CA ALA A 527 27.35 22.26 -3.09
C ALA A 527 27.71 20.77 -3.34
N LEU A 528 27.82 19.95 -2.29
CA LEU A 528 28.07 18.51 -2.42
C LEU A 528 26.95 17.81 -3.17
N TRP A 529 25.68 18.14 -2.88
CA TRP A 529 24.54 17.52 -3.58
C TRP A 529 24.53 17.88 -5.06
N ASP A 530 24.88 19.14 -5.40
CA ASP A 530 25.00 19.58 -6.79
C ASP A 530 26.16 18.89 -7.51
N ASP A 531 27.27 18.62 -6.82
CA ASP A 531 28.40 17.88 -7.39
C ASP A 531 27.99 16.42 -7.67
N ILE A 532 27.28 15.77 -6.74
CA ILE A 532 26.73 14.42 -6.94
C ILE A 532 25.73 14.40 -8.11
N ILE A 533 24.75 15.31 -8.14
CA ILE A 533 23.78 15.44 -9.23
C ILE A 533 24.48 15.53 -10.58
N ARG A 534 25.58 16.28 -10.66
CA ARG A 534 26.34 16.48 -11.89
C ARG A 534 27.19 15.27 -12.26
N LYS A 535 27.78 14.58 -11.27
CA LYS A 535 28.82 13.55 -11.47
C LYS A 535 28.39 12.13 -11.12
N ILE A 536 27.15 11.88 -10.69
CA ILE A 536 26.68 10.51 -10.46
C ILE A 536 26.87 9.68 -11.72
N SER A 537 27.28 8.42 -11.56
CA SER A 537 27.62 7.51 -12.65
C SER A 537 26.52 7.44 -13.71
N VAL A 538 26.91 7.37 -14.97
CA VAL A 538 26.00 7.03 -16.06
C VAL A 538 25.59 5.56 -15.97
N LEU A 539 24.43 5.22 -16.51
CA LEU A 539 23.94 3.84 -16.48
C LEU A 539 24.76 2.96 -17.45
N ALA A 540 25.30 1.85 -16.93
CA ALA A 540 26.11 0.93 -17.72
C ALA A 540 25.24 0.17 -18.75
N LYS A 541 25.85 -0.09 -19.91
CA LYS A 541 25.21 -0.77 -21.04
C LYS A 541 26.12 -1.86 -21.61
N ASP A 542 25.50 -2.85 -22.21
CA ASP A 542 26.22 -3.84 -23.02
C ASP A 542 26.51 -3.35 -24.47
N GLU A 543 27.14 -4.19 -25.26
CA GLU A 543 27.49 -3.91 -26.67
C GLU A 543 26.25 -3.76 -27.57
N GLU A 544 25.12 -4.34 -27.18
CA GLU A 544 23.83 -4.24 -27.89
C GLU A 544 23.01 -3.01 -27.48
N ASN A 545 23.65 -2.08 -26.74
CA ASN A 545 23.04 -0.86 -26.23
C ASN A 545 21.82 -1.13 -25.33
N ARG A 546 21.89 -2.13 -24.44
CA ARG A 546 20.91 -2.44 -23.41
C ARG A 546 21.49 -2.10 -22.03
N TYR A 547 20.68 -1.60 -21.11
CA TYR A 547 21.12 -1.31 -19.76
C TYR A 547 21.30 -2.58 -18.95
N LEU A 548 22.43 -2.70 -18.25
CA LEU A 548 22.74 -3.82 -17.35
C LEU A 548 21.92 -3.72 -16.04
N ALA A 549 21.74 -4.85 -15.35
CA ALA A 549 21.13 -4.88 -14.02
C ALA A 549 21.93 -4.05 -13.00
N ALA A 550 23.25 -4.07 -13.11
CA ALA A 550 24.20 -3.21 -12.43
C ALA A 550 25.49 -3.10 -13.26
N GLU A 551 26.29 -2.06 -13.08
CA GLU A 551 27.61 -1.95 -13.74
C GLU A 551 28.53 -3.13 -13.37
N SER A 552 28.36 -3.68 -12.16
CA SER A 552 29.05 -4.87 -11.67
C SER A 552 28.54 -6.20 -12.23
N ALA A 553 27.48 -6.18 -13.07
CA ALA A 553 26.87 -7.39 -13.65
C ALA A 553 26.89 -7.34 -15.19
N PRO A 554 28.09 -7.40 -15.85
CA PRO A 554 28.19 -7.31 -17.29
C PRO A 554 27.55 -8.50 -18.01
N ASP A 555 27.33 -9.60 -17.33
CA ASP A 555 26.68 -10.83 -17.81
C ASP A 555 25.16 -10.84 -17.60
N THR A 556 24.54 -9.67 -17.40
CA THR A 556 23.09 -9.51 -17.14
C THR A 556 22.20 -10.33 -18.08
N TYR A 557 22.51 -10.36 -19.36
CA TYR A 557 21.70 -11.00 -20.40
C TYR A 557 22.14 -12.44 -20.73
N GLN A 558 23.17 -12.97 -20.06
CA GLN A 558 23.69 -14.32 -20.22
C GLN A 558 23.40 -15.22 -19.01
N THR A 559 23.26 -14.62 -17.83
CA THR A 559 23.09 -15.36 -16.56
C THR A 559 21.61 -15.38 -16.17
N PRO A 560 20.91 -16.53 -16.18
CA PRO A 560 19.47 -16.64 -15.91
C PRO A 560 19.01 -16.03 -14.58
N GLN A 561 19.86 -16.01 -13.57
CA GLN A 561 19.55 -15.42 -12.28
C GLN A 561 19.43 -13.88 -12.35
N LEU A 562 20.07 -13.24 -13.35
CA LEU A 562 20.07 -11.78 -13.53
C LEU A 562 18.90 -11.26 -14.35
N PHE A 563 18.09 -12.15 -14.97
CA PHE A 563 16.84 -11.78 -15.63
C PHE A 563 15.63 -12.50 -15.01
N SER A 564 15.65 -12.54 -13.72
CA SER A 564 14.58 -13.04 -12.84
C SER A 564 14.33 -12.02 -11.71
N ASP A 565 13.26 -12.19 -10.92
CA ASP A 565 12.82 -11.23 -9.89
C ASP A 565 12.32 -9.92 -10.54
N HIS A 566 12.54 -8.76 -9.93
CA HIS A 566 12.11 -7.48 -10.46
C HIS A 566 12.94 -7.04 -11.68
N PRO A 567 12.33 -6.68 -12.83
CA PRO A 567 13.03 -6.01 -13.93
C PRO A 567 13.33 -4.54 -13.58
N ALA A 568 14.03 -4.34 -12.46
CA ALA A 568 14.18 -3.04 -11.79
C ALA A 568 14.86 -1.97 -12.64
N VAL A 569 15.68 -2.36 -13.62
CA VAL A 569 16.27 -1.45 -14.60
C VAL A 569 15.22 -0.57 -15.28
N LEU A 570 14.00 -1.08 -15.50
CA LEU A 570 12.89 -0.33 -16.10
C LEU A 570 12.33 0.75 -15.17
N GLY A 571 12.55 0.64 -13.86
CA GLY A 571 12.18 1.66 -12.88
C GLY A 571 12.93 2.99 -13.06
N ALA A 572 14.09 2.95 -13.71
CA ALA A 572 14.86 4.16 -14.01
C ALA A 572 14.12 5.15 -14.94
N VAL A 573 13.10 4.69 -15.65
CA VAL A 573 12.19 5.51 -16.48
C VAL A 573 10.76 5.01 -16.26
N GLY A 574 9.83 5.91 -16.10
CA GLY A 574 8.42 5.58 -15.85
C GLY A 574 8.04 6.06 -14.46
N ILE A 575 8.41 5.36 -13.42
CA ILE A 575 8.34 5.83 -12.03
C ILE A 575 9.11 7.15 -11.91
N LEU A 576 10.32 7.16 -12.44
CA LEU A 576 11.20 8.34 -12.49
C LEU A 576 11.08 9.04 -13.85
N PRO A 577 11.33 10.36 -13.92
CA PRO A 577 11.34 11.09 -15.16
C PRO A 577 12.54 10.74 -16.04
N LEU A 578 12.47 11.12 -17.32
CA LEU A 578 13.64 11.12 -18.19
C LEU A 578 14.67 12.11 -17.66
N SER A 579 15.91 11.68 -17.55
CA SER A 579 17.02 12.48 -17.07
C SER A 579 18.23 12.41 -18.03
N ARG A 580 19.28 13.19 -17.75
CA ARG A 580 20.54 13.12 -18.48
C ARG A 580 21.20 11.73 -18.45
N LEU A 581 20.84 10.89 -17.46
CA LEU A 581 21.38 9.54 -17.31
C LEU A 581 20.78 8.55 -18.33
N ILE A 582 19.67 8.91 -18.95
CA ILE A 582 18.86 8.01 -19.77
C ILE A 582 19.10 8.26 -21.26
N ASN A 583 19.51 7.20 -21.96
CA ASN A 583 19.40 7.10 -23.39
C ASN A 583 18.11 6.36 -23.75
N THR A 584 17.17 7.05 -24.38
CA THR A 584 15.83 6.52 -24.69
C THR A 584 15.90 5.31 -25.64
N SER A 585 16.83 5.28 -26.59
CA SER A 585 17.02 4.13 -27.49
C SER A 585 17.50 2.91 -26.70
N ALA A 586 18.49 3.08 -25.82
CA ALA A 586 18.97 2.00 -24.97
C ALA A 586 17.85 1.43 -24.07
N MET A 587 17.03 2.31 -23.48
CA MET A 587 15.90 1.85 -22.67
C MET A 587 14.85 1.10 -23.49
N LYS A 588 14.59 1.50 -24.74
CA LYS A 588 13.70 0.75 -25.66
C LYS A 588 14.27 -0.62 -26.00
N HIS A 589 15.57 -0.75 -26.25
CA HIS A 589 16.22 -2.05 -26.48
C HIS A 589 16.14 -2.93 -25.22
N THR A 590 16.39 -2.34 -24.05
CA THR A 590 16.27 -3.02 -22.75
C THR A 590 14.85 -3.54 -22.52
N LEU A 591 13.84 -2.69 -22.71
CA LEU A 591 12.43 -3.09 -22.56
C LEU A 591 12.05 -4.18 -23.58
N ALA A 592 12.50 -4.07 -24.84
CA ALA A 592 12.19 -5.07 -25.85
C ALA A 592 12.76 -6.44 -25.48
N TRP A 593 14.01 -6.49 -25.04
CA TRP A 593 14.63 -7.73 -24.62
C TRP A 593 13.96 -8.32 -23.37
N ILE A 594 13.69 -7.51 -22.34
CA ILE A 594 13.00 -7.93 -21.10
C ILE A 594 11.63 -8.50 -21.44
N TRP A 595 10.88 -7.85 -22.33
CA TRP A 595 9.55 -8.29 -22.71
C TRP A 595 9.51 -9.72 -23.23
N GLU A 596 10.51 -10.13 -24.01
CA GLU A 596 10.59 -11.43 -24.64
C GLU A 596 11.27 -12.51 -23.78
N ASN A 597 12.21 -12.11 -22.89
CA ASN A 597 13.14 -13.04 -22.27
C ASN A 597 13.06 -13.11 -20.75
N TRP A 598 12.42 -12.13 -20.09
CA TRP A 598 12.38 -12.08 -18.62
C TRP A 598 11.60 -13.26 -18.05
N ASN A 599 12.04 -13.76 -16.89
CA ASN A 599 11.29 -14.79 -16.16
C ASN A 599 10.07 -14.20 -15.43
N TRP A 600 9.00 -13.94 -16.19
CA TRP A 600 7.78 -13.32 -15.71
C TRP A 600 7.06 -14.10 -14.59
N ASP A 601 7.32 -15.40 -14.45
CA ASP A 601 6.71 -16.22 -13.39
C ASP A 601 7.35 -15.98 -12.02
N HIS A 602 8.52 -15.34 -11.98
CA HIS A 602 9.23 -14.93 -10.78
C HIS A 602 9.15 -13.42 -10.51
N THR A 603 8.25 -12.69 -11.17
CA THR A 603 8.00 -11.28 -10.94
C THR A 603 6.98 -11.05 -9.81
N TRP A 604 6.76 -9.78 -9.47
CA TRP A 604 5.85 -9.34 -8.41
C TRP A 604 4.75 -8.45 -8.98
N GLY A 605 3.64 -8.32 -8.27
CA GLY A 605 2.48 -7.58 -8.77
C GLY A 605 2.74 -6.12 -9.12
N TRP A 606 3.71 -5.45 -8.50
CA TRP A 606 4.07 -4.07 -8.81
C TRP A 606 4.98 -3.92 -10.06
N ASP A 607 5.58 -5.00 -10.53
CA ASP A 607 6.43 -4.96 -11.74
C ASP A 607 5.61 -4.60 -12.98
N PHE A 608 4.40 -5.12 -13.11
CA PHE A 608 3.55 -4.85 -14.28
C PHE A 608 3.17 -3.37 -14.42
N PRO A 609 2.72 -2.65 -13.38
CA PRO A 609 2.56 -1.20 -13.46
C PRO A 609 3.88 -0.44 -13.65
N MET A 610 5.01 -0.90 -13.13
CA MET A 610 6.32 -0.32 -13.42
C MET A 610 6.64 -0.39 -14.91
N VAL A 611 6.46 -1.56 -15.52
CA VAL A 611 6.66 -1.78 -16.97
C VAL A 611 5.67 -0.93 -17.78
N ALA A 612 4.42 -0.81 -17.34
CA ALA A 612 3.42 0.03 -18.01
C ALA A 612 3.82 1.52 -18.00
N MET A 613 4.30 2.03 -16.87
CA MET A 613 4.79 3.41 -16.79
C MET A 613 6.04 3.64 -17.64
N ASN A 614 6.97 2.67 -17.67
CA ASN A 614 8.14 2.71 -18.55
C ASN A 614 7.72 2.78 -20.02
N ALA A 615 6.88 1.86 -20.46
CA ALA A 615 6.38 1.81 -21.83
C ALA A 615 5.62 3.08 -22.22
N ALA A 616 4.80 3.65 -21.34
CA ALA A 616 4.07 4.88 -21.59
C ALA A 616 5.01 6.07 -21.82
N ARG A 617 6.04 6.27 -20.97
CA ARG A 617 7.04 7.33 -21.17
C ARG A 617 7.89 7.14 -22.42
N LEU A 618 8.08 5.91 -22.88
CA LEU A 618 8.82 5.60 -24.10
C LEU A 618 7.95 5.73 -25.38
N GLY A 619 6.66 6.11 -25.25
CA GLY A 619 5.72 6.24 -26.36
C GLY A 619 5.29 4.89 -26.93
N LEU A 620 5.12 3.87 -26.08
CA LEU A 620 4.73 2.49 -26.44
C LEU A 620 3.41 2.11 -25.74
N PRO A 621 2.28 2.80 -26.04
CA PRO A 621 1.04 2.65 -25.31
C PRO A 621 0.42 1.25 -25.38
N GLU A 622 0.61 0.51 -26.50
CA GLU A 622 0.16 -0.88 -26.61
C GLU A 622 0.87 -1.80 -25.61
N LYS A 623 2.19 -1.60 -25.40
CA LYS A 623 2.94 -2.32 -24.37
C LYS A 623 2.52 -1.89 -22.97
N ALA A 624 2.20 -0.60 -22.76
CA ALA A 624 1.73 -0.10 -21.47
C ALA A 624 0.43 -0.79 -21.04
N VAL A 625 -0.57 -0.84 -21.90
CA VAL A 625 -1.84 -1.56 -21.63
C VAL A 625 -1.60 -3.06 -21.48
N SER A 626 -0.79 -3.65 -22.35
CA SER A 626 -0.50 -5.09 -22.33
C SER A 626 0.25 -5.52 -21.09
N ALA A 627 1.12 -4.66 -20.51
CA ALA A 627 1.78 -4.92 -19.23
C ALA A 627 0.76 -5.02 -18.09
N LEU A 628 -0.17 -4.05 -17.96
CA LEU A 628 -1.20 -4.08 -16.92
C LEU A 628 -2.13 -5.30 -17.00
N LEU A 629 -2.28 -5.88 -18.19
CA LEU A 629 -3.21 -6.98 -18.46
C LEU A 629 -2.48 -8.27 -18.87
N MET A 630 -1.17 -8.35 -18.65
CA MET A 630 -0.38 -9.54 -18.94
C MET A 630 -0.92 -10.73 -18.14
N ASP A 631 -1.19 -11.84 -18.83
CA ASP A 631 -1.69 -13.07 -18.21
C ASP A 631 -0.55 -13.80 -17.49
N LYS A 632 -0.32 -13.41 -16.26
CA LYS A 632 0.66 -14.01 -15.33
C LYS A 632 0.06 -14.13 -13.93
N ARG A 633 0.44 -15.18 -13.21
CA ARG A 633 -0.05 -15.45 -11.86
C ARG A 633 0.05 -14.23 -10.95
N THR A 634 1.19 -13.57 -10.94
CA THR A 634 1.48 -12.42 -10.08
C THR A 634 0.78 -11.13 -10.52
N ASN A 635 0.14 -11.14 -11.69
CA ASN A 635 -0.74 -10.08 -12.21
C ASN A 635 -2.24 -10.45 -12.17
N THR A 636 -2.58 -11.51 -11.44
CA THR A 636 -3.98 -11.89 -11.21
C THR A 636 -4.62 -10.95 -10.19
N TYR A 637 -5.88 -10.56 -10.45
CA TYR A 637 -6.71 -9.82 -9.50
C TYR A 637 -7.92 -10.66 -9.12
N LEU A 638 -8.01 -11.01 -7.84
CA LEU A 638 -9.05 -11.87 -7.28
C LEU A 638 -10.47 -11.25 -7.44
N PRO A 639 -11.53 -12.03 -7.23
CA PRO A 639 -12.91 -11.51 -7.29
C PRO A 639 -13.15 -10.30 -6.37
N ASN A 640 -12.48 -10.25 -5.21
CA ASN A 640 -12.52 -9.14 -4.26
C ASN A 640 -11.60 -7.95 -4.64
N GLY A 641 -10.84 -8.06 -5.74
CA GLY A 641 -9.97 -7.00 -6.26
C GLY A 641 -8.53 -7.04 -5.79
N HIS A 642 -8.13 -7.89 -4.82
CA HIS A 642 -6.74 -7.98 -4.41
C HIS A 642 -5.85 -8.52 -5.54
N ASN A 643 -4.70 -7.89 -5.75
CA ASN A 643 -3.63 -8.50 -6.53
C ASN A 643 -3.11 -9.72 -5.78
N TYR A 644 -2.94 -10.83 -6.50
CA TYR A 644 -2.52 -12.12 -5.98
C TYR A 644 -1.09 -12.43 -6.40
N GLN A 645 -0.21 -12.67 -5.45
CA GLN A 645 1.18 -13.01 -5.69
C GLN A 645 1.39 -14.54 -5.73
N ASP A 646 1.09 -15.17 -4.62
CA ASP A 646 1.20 -16.63 -4.42
C ASP A 646 0.35 -17.07 -3.22
N GLN A 647 0.46 -18.36 -2.82
CA GLN A 647 -0.26 -18.90 -1.66
C GLN A 647 0.13 -18.24 -0.33
N ARG A 648 1.30 -17.64 -0.23
CA ARG A 648 1.77 -16.89 0.95
C ARG A 648 1.27 -15.44 0.94
N LEU A 649 1.24 -14.79 -0.24
CA LEU A 649 0.84 -13.40 -0.44
C LEU A 649 -0.38 -13.31 -1.36
N ARG A 650 -1.56 -13.59 -0.81
CA ARG A 650 -2.84 -13.58 -1.53
C ARG A 650 -3.47 -12.18 -1.65
N CYS A 651 -3.00 -11.24 -0.84
CA CYS A 651 -3.41 -9.82 -0.84
C CYS A 651 -2.17 -8.95 -0.99
N TYR A 652 -1.74 -8.71 -2.24
CA TYR A 652 -0.51 -7.98 -2.51
C TYR A 652 -0.83 -6.55 -2.96
N LEU A 653 -1.11 -5.68 -1.98
CA LEU A 653 -1.57 -4.30 -2.20
C LEU A 653 -0.58 -3.36 -2.91
N PRO A 654 0.76 -3.59 -2.87
CA PRO A 654 1.68 -2.86 -3.75
C PRO A 654 1.32 -2.94 -5.23
N GLY A 655 0.83 -4.09 -5.71
CA GLY A 655 0.32 -4.25 -7.07
C GLY A 655 -0.92 -3.39 -7.35
N ASN A 656 -1.86 -3.34 -6.40
CA ASN A 656 -3.05 -2.50 -6.48
C ASN A 656 -2.71 -1.00 -6.54
N GLY A 657 -1.80 -0.52 -5.70
CA GLY A 657 -1.43 0.90 -5.69
C GLY A 657 -0.57 1.29 -6.89
N GLY A 658 0.32 0.38 -7.33
CA GLY A 658 1.06 0.55 -8.57
C GLY A 658 0.16 0.69 -9.79
N LEU A 659 -0.89 -0.14 -9.87
CA LEU A 659 -1.91 -0.03 -10.93
C LEU A 659 -2.55 1.37 -10.96
N LEU A 660 -2.97 1.90 -9.82
CA LEU A 660 -3.59 3.23 -9.75
C LEU A 660 -2.63 4.34 -10.16
N THR A 661 -1.36 4.24 -9.77
CA THR A 661 -0.31 5.19 -10.17
C THR A 661 -0.04 5.14 -11.67
N ALA A 662 0.06 3.93 -12.24
CA ALA A 662 0.24 3.74 -13.68
C ALA A 662 -0.95 4.30 -14.48
N ILE A 663 -2.19 4.04 -14.05
CA ILE A 663 -3.39 4.57 -14.70
C ILE A 663 -3.44 6.10 -14.63
N ALA A 664 -3.08 6.71 -13.50
CA ALA A 664 -2.99 8.17 -13.40
C ALA A 664 -2.01 8.73 -14.43
N MET A 665 -0.82 8.13 -14.55
CA MET A 665 0.18 8.53 -15.53
C MET A 665 -0.28 8.26 -16.98
N MET A 666 -0.89 7.13 -17.25
CA MET A 666 -1.37 6.77 -18.59
C MET A 666 -2.51 7.68 -19.06
N CYS A 667 -3.28 8.26 -18.15
CA CYS A 667 -4.34 9.23 -18.43
C CYS A 667 -3.82 10.68 -18.47
N ALA A 668 -3.25 11.15 -17.36
CA ALA A 668 -2.87 12.54 -17.15
C ALA A 668 -1.43 12.85 -17.60
N GLY A 669 -0.64 11.82 -17.90
CA GLY A 669 0.75 11.98 -18.33
C GLY A 669 1.68 12.44 -17.19
N TRP A 670 2.59 13.31 -17.55
CA TRP A 670 3.59 13.93 -16.69
C TRP A 670 3.77 15.39 -17.07
N ASP A 671 4.47 16.16 -16.26
CA ASP A 671 4.71 17.59 -16.55
C ASP A 671 5.29 17.78 -17.95
N GLY A 672 4.70 18.70 -18.69
CA GLY A 672 5.08 18.99 -20.06
C GLY A 672 4.55 17.98 -21.11
N CYS A 673 3.86 16.93 -20.71
CA CYS A 673 3.18 16.03 -21.62
C CYS A 673 1.91 16.71 -22.18
N THR A 674 1.85 16.90 -23.48
CA THR A 674 0.71 17.52 -24.15
C THR A 674 -0.29 16.52 -24.72
N ASP A 675 0.07 15.24 -24.72
CA ASP A 675 -0.78 14.18 -25.26
C ASP A 675 -1.91 13.85 -24.30
N LYS A 676 -3.12 13.77 -24.79
CA LYS A 676 -4.26 13.25 -24.04
C LYS A 676 -4.16 11.71 -23.99
N ASN A 677 -4.26 11.15 -22.78
CA ASN A 677 -4.14 9.71 -22.54
C ASN A 677 -2.85 9.10 -23.16
N PRO A 678 -1.64 9.58 -22.80
CA PRO A 678 -0.39 9.18 -23.47
C PRO A 678 -0.07 7.68 -23.33
N GLY A 679 -0.58 7.01 -22.30
CA GLY A 679 -0.37 5.59 -22.06
C GLY A 679 -1.40 4.67 -22.73
N PHE A 680 -2.37 5.21 -23.49
CA PHE A 680 -3.39 4.39 -24.18
C PHE A 680 -3.25 4.46 -25.69
N PRO A 681 -3.44 3.31 -26.41
CA PRO A 681 -3.39 3.26 -27.85
C PRO A 681 -4.35 4.24 -28.54
N LYS A 682 -3.96 4.75 -29.70
CA LYS A 682 -4.76 5.70 -30.51
C LYS A 682 -5.52 5.01 -31.65
N ASP A 683 -5.78 3.71 -31.50
CA ASP A 683 -6.49 2.87 -32.46
C ASP A 683 -8.03 3.03 -32.46
N GLY A 684 -8.54 3.94 -31.62
CA GLY A 684 -9.97 4.18 -31.45
C GLY A 684 -10.69 3.24 -30.48
N LYS A 685 -10.01 2.20 -29.96
CA LYS A 685 -10.60 1.24 -29.02
C LYS A 685 -10.54 1.72 -27.57
N TRP A 686 -9.55 2.56 -27.23
CA TRP A 686 -9.30 3.06 -25.87
C TRP A 686 -9.79 4.51 -25.74
N ASN A 687 -11.10 4.70 -25.71
CA ASN A 687 -11.72 6.01 -25.45
C ASN A 687 -11.89 6.25 -23.95
N VAL A 688 -10.76 6.32 -23.23
CA VAL A 688 -10.73 6.51 -21.79
C VAL A 688 -11.12 7.93 -21.41
N GLN A 689 -12.10 8.04 -20.53
CA GLN A 689 -12.53 9.32 -19.93
C GLN A 689 -12.00 9.43 -18.51
N TRP A 690 -11.53 10.59 -18.12
CA TRP A 690 -11.09 10.83 -16.73
C TRP A 690 -11.25 12.28 -16.32
N GLU A 691 -11.29 12.50 -15.01
CA GLU A 691 -11.34 13.81 -14.37
C GLU A 691 -10.64 13.81 -13.03
N GLY A 692 -10.03 14.93 -12.65
CA GLY A 692 -9.43 15.16 -11.33
C GLY A 692 -8.06 14.52 -11.10
N LEU A 693 -7.50 13.76 -12.06
CA LEU A 693 -6.15 13.22 -11.97
C LEU A 693 -5.08 14.31 -12.09
N GLN A 694 -3.93 14.06 -11.45
CA GLN A 694 -2.74 14.89 -11.59
C GLN A 694 -1.65 14.17 -12.37
N PRO A 695 -0.85 14.91 -13.17
CA PRO A 695 0.32 14.36 -13.85
C PRO A 695 1.44 14.04 -12.86
N LEU A 696 2.27 13.06 -13.20
CA LEU A 696 3.49 12.78 -12.45
C LEU A 696 4.53 13.90 -12.67
N PRO A 697 5.48 14.08 -11.72
CA PRO A 697 6.62 14.95 -11.94
C PRO A 697 7.42 14.54 -13.18
N ASP A 698 7.90 15.55 -13.93
CA ASP A 698 8.91 15.33 -14.94
C ASP A 698 10.20 16.06 -14.54
N ASN A 699 10.79 16.82 -15.40
CA ASN A 699 12.08 17.45 -15.12
C ASN A 699 11.92 18.60 -14.12
N VAL A 700 12.84 18.70 -13.20
CA VAL A 700 12.89 19.71 -12.12
C VAL A 700 12.83 21.16 -12.64
N LYS A 701 13.21 21.44 -13.89
CA LYS A 701 13.05 22.75 -14.51
C LYS A 701 11.61 23.22 -14.67
N SER A 702 10.63 22.30 -14.77
CA SER A 702 9.21 22.63 -14.83
C SER A 702 8.63 22.97 -13.44
N MET A 703 9.33 22.63 -12.38
CA MET A 703 8.89 22.91 -11.00
C MET A 703 9.10 24.39 -10.59
N SER A 704 9.96 25.13 -11.29
CA SER A 704 10.18 26.56 -11.04
C SER A 704 9.05 27.45 -11.58
N CYS A 705 8.19 26.97 -12.47
CA CYS A 705 7.13 27.76 -13.09
C CYS A 705 5.80 27.80 -12.29
N LEU A 706 5.72 27.16 -11.12
CA LEU A 706 4.52 27.16 -10.28
C LEU A 706 4.36 28.43 -9.41
N HIS A 707 5.21 29.43 -9.57
CA HIS A 707 5.14 30.72 -8.85
C HIS A 707 4.41 31.84 -9.59
N GLU A 708 3.78 31.59 -10.75
CA GLU A 708 3.04 32.60 -11.53
C GLU A 708 1.55 32.32 -11.68
N TYR A 709 0.88 31.80 -10.63
CA TYR A 709 -0.59 31.80 -10.60
C TYR A 709 -1.12 32.10 -9.21
#